data_5e21c2158af44dc24c7b4d81d4ec2cfc
#
_entry.id   5e21c2158af44dc24c7b4d81d4ec2cfc
#
_cell.length_a   1.000
_cell.length_b   1.000
_cell.length_c   1.000
_cell.angle_alpha   90.00
_cell.angle_beta   90.00
_cell.angle_gamma   90.00
#
_symmetry.space_group_name_H-M   'P 1'
#
loop_
_entity.id
_entity.type
_entity.pdbx_description
1 polymer ?
#
loop_
_entity_poly.entity_id
_entity_poly.type
_entity_poly.pdbx_seq_one_letter_code
_entity_poly.pdbx_strand_id
1 'polypeptide(L)'
;MNPPIHPLFDPRHVFMSAIAVRFKPLLVLTYMLGSALTAMPCLADVKGDFVKPPLQFRARPLWFWNDTAVTSAGIGEQLLACRDRAGYGGLAPLPFGPKFTPKYLSKEYFELYNETVKQAKNLGMFITIYDEYGFPSGSGGANMGDGIPRFKDKYPDATLRRLDKFEDTVKGPAAYAKPLPAGTLMSVVAMNTATLERVDLTAKASGGAIAWNVPAGSWKIMTFVCVLDGDPNVDYLEPEQIAKYISLVYQPYYEMFGKDFGATIGGAFYDEPTLYRAQGRTWTDRFNEKFQAAHGFSPTPYYPALWYDIGPETQAARNYLFGFRSELYAAGYVKTIQEWCTAHGGVHLLGHQDQENVKNPVGLSGDLMKSYRYQDVPGIDKIGWENDPEGYYKIVSSVAYNWDKAQAMTETYGAMGNLSWDRLYAVVMEQYAKGINNIIPHGVWYDTGKVNYLPELSHRNPLYADGLPAYNTYVGRLNVLLQAPGRHVADIAVLYPISTLQAGHHFDGPLIPYAGGVAIPEADYIYLGELLSTKVCRDFTFLHPDALDDRCAVTSDTLKLDNKINHEDYKVVILPGHKTIRWSNLKKVKEFYDRGGKVIATGQLPEKSAEFGHDADVVATIREMFPKVEHKILATANSEWRASGAHEAMKAIDGSLDTHWSPSEEDAKEWWLEVNFDTAVTFNSTRIHEQSNCVTAYGIEYWNGGTWMTCASGTSLGADKVDKFKPVSASRIRLTIKGVSSGRPSIRELEVHHDDGPNLAHSDALVVQQNDHGGRAIYLNSPNESSLRQALDQALKVYDVDITGSGKLRYIHRVLDDTEVYFFANLDDRQAQATVRLRGGFSPELWDPHSGAFTVPEFTRTVEDGQPVTRVKLSLGPIRSCFIIGRR
;
A
#
# COMPACT_ATOMS: atom_id res chain seq x y z
N MET A 1 25.34 12.14 -62.19
CA MET A 1 26.22 11.04 -61.80
C MET A 1 26.11 10.91 -60.28
N ASN A 2 25.28 10.00 -59.81
CA ASN A 2 25.34 9.44 -58.46
C ASN A 2 26.63 8.64 -58.29
N PRO A 3 27.22 8.51 -57.16
CA PRO A 3 26.97 7.44 -56.18
C PRO A 3 27.45 7.75 -54.76
N PRO A 4 27.50 6.75 -53.91
CA PRO A 4 26.52 5.79 -53.41
C PRO A 4 26.34 5.80 -51.89
N ILE A 5 25.33 5.16 -51.53
CA ILE A 5 24.78 4.60 -50.30
C ILE A 5 25.80 3.84 -49.42
N HIS A 6 25.76 4.11 -48.07
CA HIS A 6 25.64 3.14 -46.95
C HIS A 6 26.76 2.86 -46.01
N PRO A 7 26.53 2.17 -44.93
CA PRO A 7 25.34 1.65 -44.28
C PRO A 7 25.25 1.87 -42.74
N LEU A 8 24.06 1.63 -42.19
CA LEU A 8 23.66 1.07 -40.89
C LEU A 8 24.66 1.07 -39.71
N PHE A 9 24.28 1.76 -38.64
CA PHE A 9 24.87 1.59 -37.32
C PHE A 9 24.10 0.58 -36.47
N ASP A 10 24.80 -0.44 -35.98
CA ASP A 10 24.40 -1.37 -34.91
C ASP A 10 24.78 -0.77 -33.54
N PRO A 11 23.86 -0.71 -32.55
CA PRO A 11 24.15 -0.14 -31.22
C PRO A 11 24.61 -1.23 -30.23
N ARG A 12 25.82 -1.68 -30.33
CA ARG A 12 26.51 -2.41 -29.27
C ARG A 12 27.99 -1.98 -29.27
N HIS A 13 28.34 -1.12 -28.31
CA HIS A 13 29.66 -0.95 -27.66
C HIS A 13 29.87 0.50 -27.25
N VAL A 14 29.57 0.81 -25.98
CA VAL A 14 30.15 1.99 -25.33
C VAL A 14 31.24 1.47 -24.40
N PHE A 15 32.48 1.85 -24.77
CA PHE A 15 33.68 1.56 -24.02
C PHE A 15 33.77 2.36 -22.71
N MET A 16 34.02 1.66 -21.60
CA MET A 16 34.53 2.24 -20.36
C MET A 16 36.04 2.58 -20.57
N SER A 17 36.39 3.83 -20.40
CA SER A 17 37.79 4.21 -20.22
C SER A 17 38.15 4.11 -18.72
N ALA A 18 38.94 3.11 -18.38
CA ALA A 18 39.50 2.94 -17.06
C ALA A 18 40.73 3.80 -16.84
N ILE A 19 40.72 4.64 -15.81
CA ILE A 19 41.92 5.27 -15.25
C ILE A 19 42.56 4.26 -14.30
N ALA A 20 43.73 3.77 -14.71
CA ALA A 20 44.49 2.81 -13.90
C ALA A 20 45.27 3.54 -12.78
N VAL A 21 44.83 3.36 -11.55
CA VAL A 21 45.65 3.64 -10.37
C VAL A 21 46.24 2.31 -9.89
N ARG A 22 47.58 2.25 -9.93
CA ARG A 22 48.37 1.09 -9.46
C ARG A 22 48.29 0.97 -7.95
N PHE A 23 47.65 -0.07 -7.44
CA PHE A 23 47.83 -0.56 -6.08
C PHE A 23 48.61 -1.88 -6.09
N LYS A 24 49.56 -2.00 -5.13
CA LYS A 24 50.34 -3.22 -4.89
C LYS A 24 49.42 -4.33 -4.38
N PRO A 25 49.68 -5.60 -4.70
CA PRO A 25 48.82 -6.68 -4.24
C PRO A 25 49.09 -6.94 -2.74
N LEU A 26 48.10 -6.65 -1.91
CA LEU A 26 47.94 -7.20 -0.57
C LEU A 26 47.23 -8.53 -0.72
N LEU A 27 47.79 -9.59 -0.14
CA LEU A 27 47.24 -10.92 -0.13
C LEU A 27 45.87 -10.89 0.56
N VAL A 28 44.79 -10.91 -0.22
CA VAL A 28 43.44 -11.11 0.30
C VAL A 28 43.23 -12.60 0.41
N LEU A 29 43.26 -13.07 1.66
CA LEU A 29 42.84 -14.40 2.05
C LEU A 29 41.31 -14.50 1.74
N THR A 30 40.97 -15.20 0.67
CA THR A 30 39.58 -15.45 0.28
C THR A 30 38.94 -16.36 1.34
N TYR A 31 38.29 -15.75 2.34
CA TYR A 31 37.27 -16.47 3.10
C TYR A 31 36.07 -16.67 2.15
N MET A 32 36.01 -17.83 1.53
CA MET A 32 34.74 -18.37 1.06
C MET A 32 33.87 -18.58 2.31
N LEU A 33 33.07 -17.57 2.66
CA LEU A 33 31.85 -17.83 3.41
C LEU A 33 30.95 -18.61 2.47
N GLY A 34 31.04 -19.92 2.55
CA GLY A 34 30.00 -20.81 2.11
C GLY A 34 28.71 -20.30 2.76
N SER A 35 27.80 -19.78 1.94
CA SER A 35 26.39 -19.78 2.29
C SER A 35 26.06 -21.22 2.61
N ALA A 36 26.06 -21.57 3.89
CA ALA A 36 25.47 -22.81 4.35
C ALA A 36 24.03 -22.75 3.84
N LEU A 37 23.74 -23.49 2.78
CA LEU A 37 22.41 -24.04 2.58
C LEU A 37 22.16 -24.85 3.86
N THR A 38 21.57 -24.22 4.85
CA THR A 38 21.00 -24.95 5.98
C THR A 38 19.98 -25.87 5.36
N ALA A 39 20.27 -27.18 5.37
CA ALA A 39 19.29 -28.19 5.02
C ALA A 39 18.00 -27.83 5.76
N MET A 40 16.87 -27.73 5.05
CA MET A 40 15.61 -27.45 5.70
C MET A 40 15.39 -28.46 6.83
N PRO A 41 14.91 -28.02 8.00
CA PRO A 41 14.66 -28.92 9.12
C PRO A 41 13.68 -30.01 8.66
N CYS A 42 13.97 -31.26 9.03
CA CYS A 42 13.04 -32.35 8.83
C CYS A 42 11.67 -32.00 9.44
N LEU A 43 10.58 -32.46 8.85
CA LEU A 43 9.21 -32.17 9.37
C LEU A 43 9.06 -32.56 10.86
N ALA A 44 9.86 -33.50 11.36
CA ALA A 44 9.92 -33.85 12.77
C ALA A 44 10.47 -32.70 13.65
N ASP A 45 11.49 -31.97 13.15
CA ASP A 45 12.04 -30.80 13.84
C ASP A 45 11.03 -29.65 13.82
N VAL A 46 10.32 -29.46 12.70
CA VAL A 46 9.25 -28.43 12.58
C VAL A 46 8.09 -28.72 13.54
N LYS A 47 7.70 -30.00 13.76
CA LYS A 47 6.68 -30.36 14.76
C LYS A 47 7.15 -30.04 16.19
N GLY A 48 8.41 -30.29 16.51
CA GLY A 48 9.01 -29.93 17.80
C GLY A 48 8.97 -28.42 18.06
N ASP A 49 9.41 -27.64 17.07
CA ASP A 49 9.41 -26.18 17.11
C ASP A 49 7.96 -25.63 17.15
N PHE A 50 7.02 -26.24 16.45
CA PHE A 50 5.62 -25.87 16.52
C PHE A 50 5.03 -26.08 17.92
N VAL A 51 5.33 -27.19 18.58
CA VAL A 51 4.86 -27.44 19.96
C VAL A 51 5.46 -26.42 20.94
N LYS A 52 6.78 -26.16 20.81
CA LYS A 52 7.51 -25.24 21.68
C LYS A 52 8.35 -24.25 20.86
N PRO A 53 7.73 -23.17 20.35
CA PRO A 53 8.42 -22.23 19.47
C PRO A 53 9.66 -21.63 20.13
N PRO A 54 10.83 -21.70 19.44
CA PRO A 54 12.04 -20.98 19.84
C PRO A 54 11.81 -19.47 19.93
N LEU A 55 12.63 -18.78 20.74
CA LEU A 55 12.51 -17.32 20.95
C LEU A 55 12.59 -16.51 19.65
N GLN A 56 13.34 -16.99 18.68
CA GLN A 56 13.47 -16.32 17.37
C GLN A 56 12.15 -16.18 16.60
N PHE A 57 11.19 -17.05 16.85
CA PHE A 57 9.87 -17.01 16.23
C PHE A 57 8.81 -16.28 17.07
N ARG A 58 9.15 -15.81 18.25
CA ARG A 58 8.21 -15.12 19.14
C ARG A 58 8.20 -13.62 18.87
N ALA A 59 7.09 -12.95 19.17
CA ALA A 59 6.94 -11.52 18.98
C ALA A 59 8.00 -10.70 19.72
N ARG A 60 8.32 -9.52 19.16
CA ARG A 60 9.34 -8.59 19.67
C ARG A 60 8.74 -7.19 19.75
N PRO A 61 8.00 -6.85 20.82
CA PRO A 61 7.28 -5.58 20.92
C PRO A 61 8.21 -4.37 20.96
N LEU A 62 7.66 -3.20 20.62
CA LEU A 62 8.22 -1.92 20.99
C LEU A 62 8.25 -1.82 22.51
N TRP A 63 9.37 -1.35 23.04
CA TRP A 63 9.57 -1.16 24.47
C TRP A 63 9.83 0.31 24.77
N PHE A 64 8.76 1.00 25.08
CA PHE A 64 8.78 2.42 25.38
C PHE A 64 9.55 2.72 26.66
N TRP A 65 10.70 3.34 26.54
CA TRP A 65 11.46 3.93 27.65
C TRP A 65 10.86 5.32 27.90
N ASN A 66 9.71 5.34 28.53
CA ASN A 66 8.81 6.47 28.53
C ASN A 66 8.92 7.35 29.78
N ASP A 67 9.08 8.66 29.55
CA ASP A 67 8.91 9.76 30.54
C ASP A 67 9.50 9.50 31.94
N THR A 68 10.58 8.71 32.06
CA THR A 68 11.15 8.27 33.33
C THR A 68 12.66 8.09 33.24
N ALA A 69 13.31 7.93 34.41
CA ALA A 69 14.69 7.49 34.48
C ALA A 69 14.77 5.97 34.29
N VAL A 70 15.35 5.54 33.19
CA VAL A 70 15.66 4.14 32.95
C VAL A 70 16.91 3.73 33.72
N THR A 71 16.90 2.54 34.31
CA THR A 71 18.00 2.03 35.15
C THR A 71 18.40 0.62 34.76
N SER A 72 19.66 0.24 35.00
CA SER A 72 20.17 -1.13 34.75
C SER A 72 19.36 -2.21 35.49
N ALA A 73 18.94 -1.93 36.71
CA ALA A 73 18.09 -2.85 37.47
C ALA A 73 16.73 -3.04 36.87
N GLY A 74 16.08 -1.96 36.44
CA GLY A 74 14.77 -2.04 35.77
C GLY A 74 14.86 -2.71 34.39
N ILE A 75 15.95 -2.49 33.63
CA ILE A 75 16.22 -3.19 32.37
C ILE A 75 16.28 -4.70 32.61
N GLY A 76 17.10 -5.14 33.60
CA GLY A 76 17.28 -6.56 33.90
C GLY A 76 15.98 -7.24 34.37
N GLU A 77 15.22 -6.58 35.24
CA GLU A 77 13.92 -7.08 35.71
C GLU A 77 12.92 -7.22 34.55
N GLN A 78 12.78 -6.17 33.72
CA GLN A 78 11.78 -6.17 32.65
C GLN A 78 12.15 -7.15 31.53
N LEU A 79 13.41 -7.25 31.11
CA LEU A 79 13.84 -8.23 30.09
C LEU A 79 13.55 -9.66 30.56
N LEU A 80 13.94 -9.99 31.79
CA LEU A 80 13.70 -11.31 32.38
C LEU A 80 12.18 -11.63 32.40
N ALA A 81 11.38 -10.69 32.87
CA ALA A 81 9.93 -10.86 32.99
C ALA A 81 9.25 -10.91 31.61
N CYS A 82 9.70 -10.12 30.64
CA CYS A 82 9.20 -10.18 29.25
C CYS A 82 9.46 -11.55 28.62
N ARG A 83 10.62 -12.16 28.86
CA ARG A 83 10.90 -13.53 28.40
C ARG A 83 10.06 -14.58 29.15
N ASP A 84 10.12 -14.58 30.48
CA ASP A 84 9.65 -15.71 31.32
C ASP A 84 8.17 -15.64 31.65
N ARG A 85 7.61 -14.41 31.76
CA ARG A 85 6.23 -14.18 32.18
C ARG A 85 5.33 -13.68 31.06
N ALA A 86 5.88 -13.04 30.02
CA ALA A 86 5.10 -12.62 28.84
C ALA A 86 5.38 -13.51 27.62
N GLY A 87 6.53 -14.17 27.54
CA GLY A 87 6.86 -15.08 26.45
C GLY A 87 7.38 -14.40 25.18
N TYR A 88 7.89 -13.17 25.26
CA TYR A 88 8.48 -12.45 24.15
C TYR A 88 9.86 -12.98 23.74
N GLY A 89 10.19 -12.88 22.44
CA GLY A 89 11.49 -13.30 21.91
C GLY A 89 12.56 -12.21 21.90
N GLY A 90 12.16 -10.97 22.08
CA GLY A 90 13.04 -9.80 22.09
C GLY A 90 12.28 -8.53 22.37
N LEU A 91 12.95 -7.38 22.34
CA LEU A 91 12.36 -6.06 22.55
C LEU A 91 13.04 -5.04 21.63
N ALA A 92 12.32 -3.97 21.28
CA ALA A 92 12.85 -2.80 20.59
C ALA A 92 12.82 -1.59 21.54
N PRO A 93 13.93 -1.24 22.20
CA PRO A 93 13.98 -0.07 23.08
C PRO A 93 13.69 1.23 22.32
N LEU A 94 12.62 1.91 22.69
CA LEU A 94 12.13 3.14 22.11
C LEU A 94 12.16 4.26 23.17
N PRO A 95 13.13 5.17 23.12
CA PRO A 95 13.15 6.36 23.97
C PRO A 95 11.96 7.24 23.66
N PHE A 96 11.19 7.65 24.68
CA PHE A 96 9.94 8.33 24.47
C PHE A 96 9.59 9.33 25.59
N GLY A 97 9.04 10.46 25.19
CA GLY A 97 8.51 11.48 26.10
C GLY A 97 9.57 12.43 26.71
N PRO A 98 9.16 13.67 27.06
CA PRO A 98 10.10 14.76 27.37
C PRO A 98 10.89 14.58 28.68
N LYS A 99 10.51 13.64 29.53
CA LYS A 99 11.19 13.36 30.81
C LYS A 99 12.04 12.09 30.79
N PHE A 100 12.22 11.49 29.61
CA PHE A 100 13.12 10.36 29.48
C PHE A 100 14.56 10.74 29.85
N THR A 101 15.18 9.90 30.65
CA THR A 101 16.62 10.00 31.01
C THR A 101 17.26 8.61 31.01
N PRO A 102 18.53 8.50 30.60
CA PRO A 102 19.50 9.54 30.21
C PRO A 102 19.19 10.14 28.83
N LYS A 103 19.89 11.25 28.50
CA LYS A 103 19.69 11.90 27.19
C LYS A 103 19.99 10.93 26.04
N TYR A 104 19.11 10.89 25.06
CA TYR A 104 19.22 10.05 23.86
C TYR A 104 20.57 10.28 23.15
N LEU A 105 21.22 9.18 22.76
CA LEU A 105 22.56 9.10 22.15
C LEU A 105 23.70 9.67 23.01
N SER A 106 23.48 9.94 24.30
CA SER A 106 24.56 10.30 25.22
C SER A 106 25.40 9.07 25.61
N LYS A 107 26.55 9.30 26.25
CA LYS A 107 27.39 8.22 26.78
C LYS A 107 26.58 7.37 27.76
N GLU A 108 25.85 8.00 28.66
CA GLU A 108 25.04 7.35 29.68
C GLU A 108 23.90 6.52 29.05
N TYR A 109 23.32 7.00 27.95
CA TYR A 109 22.35 6.25 27.16
C TYR A 109 22.97 4.96 26.61
N PHE A 110 24.16 5.05 26.00
CA PHE A 110 24.86 3.87 25.47
C PHE A 110 25.37 2.92 26.56
N GLU A 111 25.68 3.40 27.77
CA GLU A 111 25.96 2.55 28.91
C GLU A 111 24.74 1.69 29.30
N LEU A 112 23.54 2.28 29.34
CA LEU A 112 22.30 1.52 29.58
C LEU A 112 21.97 0.60 28.42
N TYR A 113 22.17 1.06 27.20
CA TYR A 113 21.92 0.23 26.01
C TYR A 113 22.88 -0.98 25.95
N ASN A 114 24.13 -0.81 26.39
CA ASN A 114 25.09 -1.91 26.54
C ASN A 114 24.63 -2.94 27.57
N GLU A 115 24.07 -2.50 28.68
CA GLU A 115 23.49 -3.40 29.66
C GLU A 115 22.28 -4.14 29.08
N THR A 116 21.45 -3.47 28.32
CA THR A 116 20.31 -4.08 27.59
C THR A 116 20.76 -5.18 26.64
N VAL A 117 21.76 -4.91 25.79
CA VAL A 117 22.28 -5.90 24.83
C VAL A 117 22.90 -7.08 25.56
N LYS A 118 23.68 -6.83 26.60
CA LYS A 118 24.34 -7.87 27.43
C LYS A 118 23.30 -8.75 28.13
N GLN A 119 22.29 -8.17 28.73
CA GLN A 119 21.21 -8.90 29.40
C GLN A 119 20.39 -9.72 28.39
N ALA A 120 20.00 -9.13 27.28
CA ALA A 120 19.30 -9.81 26.19
C ALA A 120 20.08 -11.03 25.70
N LYS A 121 21.40 -10.85 25.44
CA LYS A 121 22.29 -11.93 25.02
C LYS A 121 22.34 -13.09 26.04
N ASN A 122 22.46 -12.78 27.34
CA ASN A 122 22.47 -13.80 28.41
C ASN A 122 21.12 -14.54 28.49
N LEU A 123 20.03 -13.88 28.12
CA LEU A 123 18.68 -14.43 28.11
C LEU A 123 18.32 -15.15 26.80
N GLY A 124 19.19 -15.10 25.77
CA GLY A 124 18.90 -15.59 24.41
C GLY A 124 17.83 -14.78 23.67
N MET A 125 17.55 -13.56 24.13
CA MET A 125 16.61 -12.62 23.52
C MET A 125 17.29 -11.77 22.44
N PHE A 126 16.46 -11.19 21.57
CA PHE A 126 16.89 -10.28 20.49
C PHE A 126 16.58 -8.83 20.84
N ILE A 127 17.40 -7.94 20.32
CA ILE A 127 17.17 -6.48 20.36
C ILE A 127 16.99 -5.98 18.94
N THR A 128 16.02 -5.12 18.76
CA THR A 128 15.85 -4.32 17.54
C THR A 128 16.17 -2.86 17.87
N ILE A 129 17.08 -2.25 17.14
CA ILE A 129 17.36 -0.82 17.28
C ILE A 129 16.13 -0.06 16.80
N TYR A 130 15.61 0.86 17.61
CA TYR A 130 14.69 1.89 17.18
C TYR A 130 15.50 3.16 16.90
N ASP A 131 15.37 3.70 15.69
CA ASP A 131 16.34 4.67 15.15
C ASP A 131 16.06 6.14 15.51
N GLU A 132 15.14 6.38 16.45
CA GLU A 132 14.74 7.74 16.78
C GLU A 132 14.43 7.91 18.29
N TYR A 133 14.23 9.13 18.73
CA TYR A 133 13.64 9.48 20.00
C TYR A 133 12.15 9.86 19.79
N GLY A 134 11.27 8.90 20.03
CA GLY A 134 9.87 8.97 19.55
C GLY A 134 9.80 8.85 18.03
N PHE A 135 8.79 9.38 17.42
CA PHE A 135 8.53 9.34 15.99
C PHE A 135 8.19 10.75 15.44
N PRO A 136 8.33 10.96 14.12
CA PRO A 136 8.86 10.08 13.10
C PRO A 136 10.38 10.11 13.00
N SER A 137 10.95 9.07 12.34
CA SER A 137 12.38 8.94 12.10
C SER A 137 12.94 10.02 11.17
N GLY A 138 14.19 10.44 11.42
CA GLY A 138 14.93 11.37 10.59
C GLY A 138 15.40 12.65 11.29
N SER A 139 15.04 12.88 12.54
CA SER A 139 15.38 14.10 13.28
C SER A 139 16.55 13.93 14.26
N GLY A 140 16.86 12.70 14.66
CA GLY A 140 17.85 12.41 15.70
C GLY A 140 17.45 12.98 17.07
N GLY A 141 16.13 12.97 17.38
CA GLY A 141 15.58 13.37 18.66
C GLY A 141 14.88 14.72 18.70
N ALA A 142 14.80 15.46 17.60
CA ALA A 142 14.19 16.79 17.60
C ALA A 142 12.67 16.77 17.82
N ASN A 143 12.01 15.67 17.49
CA ASN A 143 10.55 15.58 17.61
C ASN A 143 10.07 15.44 19.07
N MET A 144 10.86 14.80 19.94
CA MET A 144 10.50 14.58 21.36
C MET A 144 11.32 15.40 22.36
N GLY A 145 12.18 16.31 21.90
CA GLY A 145 12.91 17.24 22.78
C GLY A 145 14.42 17.01 22.82
N ASP A 146 14.99 16.52 23.90
CA ASP A 146 16.41 16.65 24.21
C ASP A 146 17.35 15.57 23.65
N GLY A 147 17.23 15.23 22.38
CA GLY A 147 18.25 14.43 21.66
C GLY A 147 19.61 15.12 21.60
N ILE A 148 20.69 14.37 21.37
CA ILE A 148 22.06 14.89 21.27
C ILE A 148 22.82 14.21 20.13
N PRO A 149 23.47 14.99 19.28
CA PRO A 149 22.98 16.27 18.76
C PRO A 149 21.81 16.04 17.80
N ARG A 150 20.88 16.98 17.73
CA ARG A 150 19.78 16.94 16.76
C ARG A 150 20.32 17.07 15.34
N PHE A 151 19.69 16.43 14.40
CA PHE A 151 20.14 16.44 13.01
C PHE A 151 20.21 17.86 12.45
N LYS A 152 19.15 18.64 12.61
CA LYS A 152 19.05 20.02 12.13
C LYS A 152 20.10 20.94 12.76
N ASP A 153 20.42 20.76 14.05
CA ASP A 153 21.42 21.59 14.74
C ASP A 153 22.83 21.35 14.18
N LYS A 154 23.12 20.13 13.75
CA LYS A 154 24.41 19.76 13.17
C LYS A 154 24.47 19.99 11.67
N TYR A 155 23.37 19.81 10.97
CA TYR A 155 23.28 19.84 9.51
C TYR A 155 22.05 20.66 9.02
N PRO A 156 21.97 21.96 9.30
CA PRO A 156 20.80 22.77 9.02
C PRO A 156 20.41 22.79 7.53
N ASP A 157 21.38 22.73 6.63
CA ASP A 157 21.15 22.75 5.18
C ASP A 157 20.78 21.37 4.60
N ALA A 158 20.83 20.32 5.41
CA ALA A 158 20.56 18.94 5.01
C ALA A 158 19.14 18.46 5.38
N THR A 159 18.31 19.36 5.89
CA THR A 159 16.94 19.07 6.31
C THR A 159 15.95 19.16 5.16
N LEU A 160 14.71 18.72 5.43
CA LEU A 160 13.62 18.66 4.44
C LEU A 160 13.47 19.97 3.67
N ARG A 161 13.26 19.82 2.38
CA ARG A 161 12.94 20.90 1.44
C ARG A 161 11.53 20.71 0.90
N ARG A 162 10.94 21.81 0.44
CA ARG A 162 9.64 21.79 -0.22
C ARG A 162 9.67 22.56 -1.53
N LEU A 163 8.74 22.23 -2.41
CA LEU A 163 8.50 22.96 -3.63
C LEU A 163 7.40 24.01 -3.40
N ASP A 164 7.76 25.27 -3.58
CA ASP A 164 6.81 26.39 -3.54
C ASP A 164 6.49 26.88 -4.94
N LYS A 165 5.24 27.27 -5.16
CA LYS A 165 4.72 27.85 -6.38
C LYS A 165 4.29 29.30 -6.16
N PHE A 166 4.75 30.19 -7.02
CA PHE A 166 4.33 31.59 -7.12
C PHE A 166 3.71 31.82 -8.48
N GLU A 167 2.63 32.57 -8.58
CA GLU A 167 1.95 32.78 -9.83
C GLU A 167 1.40 34.19 -10.02
N ASP A 168 1.39 34.65 -11.27
CA ASP A 168 0.73 35.87 -11.72
C ASP A 168 -0.14 35.55 -12.93
N THR A 169 -1.27 36.24 -13.07
CA THR A 169 -2.10 36.21 -14.27
C THR A 169 -1.89 37.51 -15.04
N VAL A 170 -1.47 37.43 -16.31
CA VAL A 170 -1.15 38.57 -17.15
C VAL A 170 -1.96 38.48 -18.44
N LYS A 171 -2.63 39.57 -18.83
CA LYS A 171 -3.31 39.70 -20.10
C LYS A 171 -2.37 40.38 -21.12
N GLY A 172 -2.00 39.62 -22.14
CA GLY A 172 -1.18 40.13 -23.21
C GLY A 172 -1.95 40.74 -24.40
N PRO A 173 -1.26 41.47 -25.30
CA PRO A 173 0.21 41.67 -25.32
C PRO A 173 0.67 42.65 -24.23
N ALA A 174 1.72 42.27 -23.48
CA ALA A 174 2.28 43.05 -22.39
C ALA A 174 3.73 42.68 -22.11
N ALA A 175 4.50 43.62 -21.58
CA ALA A 175 5.81 43.29 -20.99
C ALA A 175 5.59 42.79 -19.56
N TYR A 176 6.24 41.68 -19.20
CA TYR A 176 6.28 41.14 -17.84
C TYR A 176 7.72 41.11 -17.37
N ALA A 177 7.97 41.64 -16.18
CA ALA A 177 9.25 41.57 -15.52
C ALA A 177 9.03 41.48 -14.00
N LYS A 178 9.67 40.49 -13.32
CA LYS A 178 9.51 40.27 -11.88
C LYS A 178 10.78 39.68 -11.27
N PRO A 179 11.21 40.09 -10.07
CA PRO A 179 12.25 39.40 -9.35
C PRO A 179 11.83 37.96 -9.03
N LEU A 180 12.77 37.03 -9.02
CA LEU A 180 12.55 35.64 -8.63
C LEU A 180 12.36 35.55 -7.12
N PRO A 181 11.47 34.68 -6.64
CA PRO A 181 11.36 34.35 -5.22
C PRO A 181 12.68 33.74 -4.70
N ALA A 182 12.89 33.83 -3.39
CA ALA A 182 14.02 33.20 -2.72
C ALA A 182 13.92 31.66 -2.80
N GLY A 183 15.06 31.00 -2.98
CA GLY A 183 15.19 29.54 -3.10
C GLY A 183 15.91 29.11 -4.37
N THR A 184 16.07 27.81 -4.54
CA THR A 184 16.63 27.25 -5.79
C THR A 184 15.54 27.24 -6.87
N LEU A 185 15.78 27.96 -7.97
CA LEU A 185 14.84 28.00 -9.08
C LEU A 185 14.73 26.61 -9.73
N MET A 186 13.51 26.06 -9.74
CA MET A 186 13.21 24.76 -10.36
C MET A 186 12.62 24.94 -11.75
N SER A 187 11.70 25.89 -11.93
CA SER A 187 11.06 26.14 -13.23
C SER A 187 10.36 27.51 -13.25
N VAL A 188 10.24 28.09 -14.44
CA VAL A 188 9.32 29.19 -14.75
C VAL A 188 8.54 28.80 -16.01
N VAL A 189 7.23 28.70 -15.91
CA VAL A 189 6.34 28.34 -17.04
C VAL A 189 5.20 29.35 -17.16
N ALA A 190 4.99 29.85 -18.36
CA ALA A 190 3.80 30.57 -18.73
C ALA A 190 2.81 29.59 -19.40
N MET A 191 1.57 29.55 -18.90
CA MET A 191 0.50 28.73 -19.47
C MET A 191 -0.70 29.60 -19.86
N ASN A 192 -1.13 29.49 -21.11
CA ASN A 192 -2.34 30.17 -21.59
C ASN A 192 -3.57 29.56 -20.92
N THR A 193 -4.40 30.38 -20.27
CA THR A 193 -5.53 29.90 -19.48
C THR A 193 -6.69 29.33 -20.32
N ALA A 194 -6.73 29.62 -21.62
CA ALA A 194 -7.78 29.14 -22.52
C ALA A 194 -7.35 27.93 -23.36
N THR A 195 -6.09 27.94 -23.86
CA THR A 195 -5.59 26.90 -24.76
C THR A 195 -4.71 25.85 -24.08
N LEU A 196 -4.28 26.10 -22.83
CA LEU A 196 -3.30 25.33 -22.07
C LEU A 196 -1.91 25.23 -22.74
N GLU A 197 -1.66 26.07 -23.78
CA GLU A 197 -0.33 26.20 -24.38
C GLU A 197 0.67 26.64 -23.32
N ARG A 198 1.84 25.99 -23.27
CA ARG A 198 2.89 26.28 -22.31
C ARG A 198 4.15 26.77 -22.96
N VAL A 199 4.77 27.76 -22.33
CA VAL A 199 6.09 28.29 -22.73
C VAL A 199 7.03 28.14 -21.54
N ASP A 200 8.06 27.33 -21.67
CA ASP A 200 9.12 27.22 -20.67
C ASP A 200 10.00 28.50 -20.71
N LEU A 201 9.97 29.23 -19.64
CA LEU A 201 10.73 30.46 -19.45
C LEU A 201 11.95 30.28 -18.55
N THR A 202 12.22 29.06 -18.07
CA THR A 202 13.28 28.80 -17.08
C THR A 202 14.63 29.33 -17.52
N ALA A 203 14.99 29.11 -18.78
CA ALA A 203 16.25 29.59 -19.36
C ALA A 203 16.30 31.13 -19.53
N LYS A 204 15.15 31.82 -19.46
CA LYS A 204 15.10 33.30 -19.51
C LYS A 204 15.27 33.95 -18.14
N ALA A 205 15.22 33.17 -17.07
CA ALA A 205 15.46 33.67 -15.74
C ALA A 205 16.98 33.92 -15.56
N SER A 206 17.34 35.16 -15.35
CA SER A 206 18.75 35.58 -15.18
C SER A 206 18.86 36.77 -14.25
N GLY A 207 20.01 36.92 -13.58
CA GLY A 207 20.24 38.06 -12.69
C GLY A 207 19.24 38.19 -11.54
N GLY A 208 18.61 37.08 -11.10
CA GLY A 208 17.62 37.09 -10.05
C GLY A 208 16.21 37.58 -10.47
N ALA A 209 15.94 37.67 -11.80
CA ALA A 209 14.65 38.11 -12.33
C ALA A 209 14.24 37.33 -13.57
N ILE A 210 12.95 37.38 -13.88
CA ILE A 210 12.37 36.91 -15.14
C ILE A 210 11.82 38.09 -15.93
N ALA A 211 12.10 38.12 -17.24
CA ALA A 211 11.50 39.08 -18.14
C ALA A 211 10.95 38.36 -19.39
N TRP A 212 9.75 38.68 -19.83
CA TRP A 212 9.10 38.07 -20.97
C TRP A 212 8.07 39.01 -21.63
N ASN A 213 8.03 39.00 -22.96
CA ASN A 213 6.99 39.67 -23.71
C ASN A 213 5.80 38.71 -23.87
N VAL A 214 4.74 38.97 -23.10
CA VAL A 214 3.53 38.16 -23.06
C VAL A 214 2.78 38.28 -24.38
N PRO A 215 2.51 37.21 -25.11
CA PRO A 215 1.67 37.22 -26.31
C PRO A 215 0.21 37.58 -26.01
N ALA A 216 -0.56 37.83 -27.07
CA ALA A 216 -2.00 38.04 -26.88
C ALA A 216 -2.66 36.86 -26.17
N GLY A 217 -3.67 37.16 -25.35
CA GLY A 217 -4.39 36.17 -24.51
C GLY A 217 -4.18 36.37 -23.00
N SER A 218 -4.73 35.47 -22.22
CA SER A 218 -4.55 35.46 -20.76
C SER A 218 -3.57 34.34 -20.38
N TRP A 219 -2.49 34.71 -19.67
CA TRP A 219 -1.41 33.82 -19.34
C TRP A 219 -1.19 33.76 -17.84
N LYS A 220 -1.11 32.56 -17.30
CA LYS A 220 -0.68 32.28 -15.92
C LYS A 220 0.84 32.01 -15.97
N ILE A 221 1.62 32.90 -15.33
CA ILE A 221 3.07 32.77 -15.23
C ILE A 221 3.38 32.20 -13.85
N MET A 222 3.94 31.01 -13.81
CA MET A 222 4.20 30.25 -12.59
C MET A 222 5.71 30.12 -12.40
N THR A 223 6.20 30.47 -11.20
CA THR A 223 7.59 30.28 -10.77
C THR A 223 7.62 29.26 -9.66
N PHE A 224 8.43 28.21 -9.85
CA PHE A 224 8.60 27.12 -8.91
C PHE A 224 9.99 27.18 -8.30
N VAL A 225 10.06 27.21 -6.97
CA VAL A 225 11.33 27.26 -6.22
C VAL A 225 11.37 26.19 -5.15
N CYS A 226 12.54 25.57 -4.96
CA CYS A 226 12.81 24.65 -3.86
C CYS A 226 13.44 25.41 -2.71
N VAL A 227 12.86 25.27 -1.50
CA VAL A 227 13.30 25.96 -0.30
C VAL A 227 13.48 24.99 0.86
N LEU A 228 14.32 25.35 1.84
CA LEU A 228 14.32 24.66 3.13
C LEU A 228 12.97 24.87 3.81
N ASP A 229 12.32 23.80 4.24
CA ASP A 229 10.99 23.87 4.86
C ASP A 229 11.05 24.39 6.30
N GLY A 230 12.09 24.04 7.01
CA GLY A 230 12.24 24.31 8.45
C GLY A 230 11.92 23.10 9.34
N ASP A 231 11.38 22.03 8.80
CA ASP A 231 11.21 20.74 9.47
C ASP A 231 12.59 20.20 9.94
N PRO A 232 12.71 19.60 11.13
CA PRO A 232 13.98 19.13 11.66
C PRO A 232 14.49 17.84 11.03
N ASN A 233 13.67 17.11 10.26
CA ASN A 233 14.05 15.84 9.69
C ASN A 233 15.00 16.00 8.50
N VAL A 234 15.80 14.99 8.27
CA VAL A 234 16.73 14.88 7.15
C VAL A 234 15.98 14.94 5.81
N ASP A 235 16.61 15.48 4.78
CA ASP A 235 16.07 15.40 3.42
C ASP A 235 16.03 13.94 2.95
N TYR A 236 14.83 13.36 2.95
CA TYR A 236 14.59 11.96 2.60
C TYR A 236 14.90 11.62 1.14
N LEU A 237 14.99 12.61 0.26
CA LEU A 237 15.23 12.41 -1.18
C LEU A 237 16.71 12.33 -1.55
N GLU A 238 17.62 12.65 -0.60
CA GLU A 238 19.05 12.81 -0.86
C GLU A 238 19.88 11.78 -0.08
N PRO A 239 20.46 10.74 -0.75
CA PRO A 239 21.28 9.71 -0.11
C PRO A 239 22.45 10.26 0.72
N GLU A 240 23.06 11.37 0.25
CA GLU A 240 24.18 12.01 0.94
C GLU A 240 23.75 12.63 2.27
N GLN A 241 22.50 13.09 2.37
CA GLN A 241 21.96 13.61 3.62
C GLN A 241 21.58 12.47 4.57
N ILE A 242 21.02 11.39 4.01
CA ILE A 242 20.75 10.18 4.78
C ILE A 242 22.03 9.57 5.35
N ALA A 243 23.14 9.58 4.61
CA ALA A 243 24.43 9.16 5.13
C ALA A 243 24.89 9.98 6.37
N LYS A 244 24.55 11.27 6.44
CA LYS A 244 24.79 12.09 7.64
C LYS A 244 23.88 11.67 8.80
N TYR A 245 22.61 11.35 8.53
CA TYR A 245 21.69 10.81 9.53
C TYR A 245 22.17 9.46 10.07
N ILE A 246 22.62 8.56 9.20
CA ILE A 246 23.23 7.29 9.59
C ILE A 246 24.45 7.52 10.49
N SER A 247 25.33 8.47 10.14
CA SER A 247 26.51 8.81 10.94
C SER A 247 26.15 9.38 12.32
N LEU A 248 24.98 10.02 12.44
CA LEU A 248 24.49 10.57 13.69
C LEU A 248 23.83 9.52 14.58
N VAL A 249 23.01 8.64 13.99
CA VAL A 249 22.11 7.73 14.73
C VAL A 249 22.60 6.29 14.69
N TYR A 250 22.79 5.69 13.53
CA TYR A 250 23.08 4.27 13.37
C TYR A 250 24.54 3.91 13.66
N GLN A 251 25.46 4.73 13.19
CA GLN A 251 26.90 4.49 13.32
C GLN A 251 27.36 4.37 14.78
N PRO A 252 26.89 5.20 15.74
CA PRO A 252 27.24 5.03 17.14
C PRO A 252 26.83 3.68 17.75
N TYR A 253 25.66 3.13 17.37
CA TYR A 253 25.29 1.78 17.80
C TYR A 253 26.26 0.73 17.26
N TYR A 254 26.66 0.83 16.01
CA TYR A 254 27.62 -0.11 15.44
C TYR A 254 29.01 0.00 16.07
N GLU A 255 29.49 1.19 16.33
CA GLU A 255 30.77 1.42 17.01
C GLU A 255 30.82 0.79 18.40
N MET A 256 29.71 0.82 19.12
CA MET A 256 29.60 0.25 20.46
C MET A 256 29.33 -1.25 20.47
N PHE A 257 28.48 -1.74 19.54
CA PHE A 257 27.88 -3.08 19.59
C PHE A 257 28.11 -3.90 18.33
N GLY A 258 29.01 -3.53 17.41
CA GLY A 258 29.19 -4.18 16.12
C GLY A 258 29.40 -5.70 16.17
N LYS A 259 30.01 -6.22 17.26
CA LYS A 259 30.16 -7.67 17.48
C LYS A 259 28.85 -8.41 17.77
N ASP A 260 27.78 -7.68 18.16
CA ASP A 260 26.46 -8.23 18.48
C ASP A 260 25.45 -7.99 17.35
N PHE A 261 25.84 -7.23 16.31
CA PHE A 261 25.06 -7.04 15.09
C PHE A 261 24.95 -8.37 14.31
N GLY A 262 23.75 -8.64 13.78
CA GLY A 262 23.44 -9.91 13.14
C GLY A 262 23.25 -11.09 14.09
N ALA A 263 23.50 -10.89 15.38
CA ALA A 263 23.34 -11.91 16.43
C ALA A 263 22.27 -11.48 17.45
N THR A 264 22.68 -10.79 18.53
CA THR A 264 21.72 -10.26 19.52
C THR A 264 20.94 -9.07 18.98
N ILE A 265 21.59 -8.17 18.24
CA ILE A 265 20.96 -7.07 17.53
C ILE A 265 20.60 -7.56 16.12
N GLY A 266 19.33 -7.96 15.92
CA GLY A 266 18.89 -8.58 14.68
C GLY A 266 18.11 -7.66 13.74
N GLY A 267 17.71 -6.47 14.19
CA GLY A 267 16.91 -5.55 13.42
C GLY A 267 17.20 -4.09 13.72
N ALA A 268 16.88 -3.23 12.75
CA ALA A 268 16.80 -1.78 12.88
C ALA A 268 15.43 -1.32 12.37
N PHE A 269 14.69 -0.63 13.22
CA PHE A 269 13.32 -0.20 13.00
C PHE A 269 13.29 1.31 12.79
N TYR A 270 12.73 1.74 11.68
CA TYR A 270 12.38 3.14 11.42
C TYR A 270 10.86 3.34 11.45
N ASP A 271 10.43 4.55 11.79
CA ASP A 271 9.04 4.86 12.09
C ASP A 271 8.58 6.15 11.38
N GLU A 272 7.58 6.05 10.54
CA GLU A 272 6.85 7.12 9.85
C GLU A 272 7.65 8.25 9.16
N PRO A 273 8.76 8.01 8.45
CA PRO A 273 9.42 9.04 7.66
C PRO A 273 8.63 9.32 6.38
N THR A 274 7.66 10.24 6.43
CA THR A 274 6.66 10.43 5.37
C THR A 274 6.85 11.71 4.56
N LEU A 275 6.38 11.70 3.31
CA LEU A 275 6.44 12.85 2.39
C LEU A 275 5.34 13.88 2.63
N TYR A 276 4.35 13.61 3.49
CA TYR A 276 3.34 14.62 3.84
C TYR A 276 3.91 15.77 4.65
N ARG A 277 5.10 15.59 5.26
CA ARG A 277 5.89 16.68 5.84
C ARG A 277 6.16 17.75 4.79
N ALA A 278 6.68 18.87 5.17
CA ALA A 278 6.90 19.97 4.25
C ALA A 278 5.61 20.36 3.47
N GLN A 279 4.47 20.37 4.16
CA GLN A 279 3.14 20.67 3.62
C GLN A 279 2.71 19.73 2.47
N GLY A 280 3.16 18.48 2.49
CA GLY A 280 2.92 17.50 1.42
C GLY A 280 3.70 17.75 0.14
N ARG A 281 4.57 18.76 0.13
CA ARG A 281 5.33 19.19 -1.05
C ARG A 281 6.83 18.93 -0.92
N THR A 282 7.22 17.90 -0.17
CA THR A 282 8.61 17.46 -0.04
C THR A 282 9.25 17.34 -1.42
N TRP A 283 10.41 17.99 -1.59
CA TRP A 283 11.13 18.12 -2.85
C TRP A 283 12.63 18.23 -2.62
N THR A 284 13.45 18.13 -3.65
CA THR A 284 14.91 18.39 -3.61
C THR A 284 15.31 19.43 -4.64
N ASP A 285 16.28 20.26 -4.31
CA ASP A 285 16.85 21.25 -5.23
C ASP A 285 17.67 20.62 -6.37
N ARG A 286 17.99 19.33 -6.27
CA ARG A 286 18.67 18.53 -7.32
C ARG A 286 17.71 17.76 -8.22
N PHE A 287 16.40 17.95 -8.08
CA PHE A 287 15.40 17.16 -8.80
C PHE A 287 15.60 17.22 -10.32
N ASN A 288 15.79 18.43 -10.89
CA ASN A 288 15.90 18.62 -12.35
C ASN A 288 17.11 17.91 -12.92
N GLU A 289 18.28 18.02 -12.26
CA GLU A 289 19.52 17.35 -12.65
C GLU A 289 19.34 15.84 -12.69
N LYS A 290 18.84 15.28 -11.59
CA LYS A 290 18.62 13.84 -11.43
C LYS A 290 17.55 13.31 -12.40
N PHE A 291 16.49 14.08 -12.59
CA PHE A 291 15.41 13.73 -13.54
C PHE A 291 15.92 13.70 -14.98
N GLN A 292 16.66 14.73 -15.39
CA GLN A 292 17.26 14.80 -16.72
C GLN A 292 18.22 13.63 -16.97
N ALA A 293 19.02 13.27 -15.96
CA ALA A 293 19.92 12.13 -16.05
C ALA A 293 19.16 10.79 -16.18
N ALA A 294 18.03 10.64 -15.48
CA ALA A 294 17.24 9.41 -15.49
C ALA A 294 16.36 9.25 -16.75
N HIS A 295 15.76 10.35 -17.22
CA HIS A 295 14.74 10.29 -18.27
C HIS A 295 15.18 10.87 -19.62
N GLY A 296 16.32 11.58 -19.69
CA GLY A 296 16.86 12.14 -20.93
C GLY A 296 16.19 13.44 -21.39
N PHE A 297 15.22 13.98 -20.66
CA PHE A 297 14.56 15.25 -20.97
C PHE A 297 14.34 16.11 -19.73
N SER A 298 14.12 17.44 -19.94
CA SER A 298 13.92 18.37 -18.83
C SER A 298 12.50 18.25 -18.23
N PRO A 299 12.35 18.24 -16.89
CA PRO A 299 11.04 18.31 -16.24
C PRO A 299 10.43 19.71 -16.22
N THR A 300 11.21 20.77 -16.54
CA THR A 300 10.81 22.17 -16.33
C THR A 300 9.48 22.57 -16.96
N PRO A 301 9.12 22.18 -18.21
CA PRO A 301 7.85 22.57 -18.81
C PRO A 301 6.64 21.87 -18.21
N TYR A 302 6.85 20.85 -17.37
CA TYR A 302 5.79 20.01 -16.80
C TYR A 302 5.44 20.33 -15.34
N TYR A 303 6.18 21.17 -14.65
CA TYR A 303 5.91 21.57 -13.26
C TYR A 303 4.48 22.06 -13.01
N PRO A 304 3.81 22.80 -13.94
CA PRO A 304 2.41 23.14 -13.75
C PRO A 304 1.47 21.96 -13.54
N ALA A 305 1.79 20.76 -14.05
CA ALA A 305 0.97 19.57 -13.86
C ALA A 305 0.84 19.14 -12.39
N LEU A 306 1.80 19.50 -11.56
CA LEU A 306 1.76 19.23 -10.11
C LEU A 306 0.61 19.96 -9.40
N TRP A 307 0.01 21.00 -10.02
CA TRP A 307 -1.12 21.77 -9.49
C TRP A 307 -2.33 21.79 -10.40
N TYR A 308 -2.12 21.79 -11.73
CA TYR A 308 -3.15 22.08 -12.71
C TYR A 308 -3.27 20.97 -13.75
N ASP A 309 -4.40 20.95 -14.42
CA ASP A 309 -4.51 20.30 -15.70
C ASP A 309 -3.72 21.12 -16.74
N ILE A 310 -2.86 20.45 -17.49
CA ILE A 310 -2.03 21.03 -18.56
C ILE A 310 -2.42 20.50 -19.94
N GLY A 311 -3.65 19.93 -20.07
CA GLY A 311 -4.15 19.32 -21.28
C GLY A 311 -3.81 17.83 -21.39
N PRO A 312 -3.70 17.30 -22.63
CA PRO A 312 -3.54 15.86 -22.87
C PRO A 312 -2.34 15.20 -22.19
N GLU A 313 -1.31 15.96 -21.86
CA GLU A 313 -0.08 15.47 -21.23
C GLU A 313 -0.15 15.40 -19.71
N THR A 314 -1.23 15.83 -19.06
CA THR A 314 -1.34 15.93 -17.59
C THR A 314 -1.00 14.64 -16.89
N GLN A 315 -1.61 13.53 -17.32
CA GLN A 315 -1.47 12.24 -16.66
C GLN A 315 -0.03 11.70 -16.76
N ALA A 316 0.55 11.77 -17.94
CA ALA A 316 1.94 11.37 -18.16
C ALA A 316 2.91 12.26 -17.38
N ALA A 317 2.73 13.60 -17.42
CA ALA A 317 3.57 14.54 -16.68
C ALA A 317 3.55 14.28 -15.17
N ARG A 318 2.37 14.07 -14.58
CA ARG A 318 2.24 13.70 -13.16
C ARG A 318 2.91 12.37 -12.84
N ASN A 319 2.74 11.36 -13.69
CA ASN A 319 3.41 10.07 -13.52
C ASN A 319 4.93 10.21 -13.53
N TYR A 320 5.49 10.98 -14.45
CA TYR A 320 6.93 11.24 -14.47
C TYR A 320 7.40 11.99 -13.23
N LEU A 321 6.73 13.07 -12.82
CA LEU A 321 7.17 13.92 -11.71
C LEU A 321 6.97 13.24 -10.36
N PHE A 322 5.78 12.73 -10.06
CA PHE A 322 5.50 12.04 -8.79
C PHE A 322 6.17 10.66 -8.74
N GLY A 323 6.23 9.95 -9.86
CA GLY A 323 6.94 8.67 -9.97
C GLY A 323 8.43 8.82 -9.68
N PHE A 324 9.07 9.86 -10.23
CA PHE A 324 10.48 10.13 -9.97
C PHE A 324 10.73 10.61 -8.53
N ARG A 325 9.84 11.43 -7.95
CA ARG A 325 9.89 11.77 -6.53
C ARG A 325 9.85 10.51 -5.65
N SER A 326 9.00 9.57 -5.99
CA SER A 326 8.92 8.28 -5.29
C SER A 326 10.21 7.46 -5.42
N GLU A 327 10.84 7.47 -6.58
CA GLU A 327 12.12 6.80 -6.80
C GLU A 327 13.23 7.44 -5.96
N LEU A 328 13.28 8.78 -5.91
CA LEU A 328 14.25 9.49 -5.08
C LEU A 328 14.07 9.19 -3.59
N TYR A 329 12.81 9.09 -3.12
CA TYR A 329 12.52 8.73 -1.75
C TYR A 329 12.94 7.28 -1.42
N ALA A 330 12.56 6.35 -2.26
CA ALA A 330 12.91 4.94 -2.09
C ALA A 330 14.43 4.71 -2.11
N ALA A 331 15.13 5.35 -3.04
CA ALA A 331 16.58 5.28 -3.17
C ALA A 331 17.31 6.10 -2.10
N GLY A 332 16.76 7.28 -1.76
CA GLY A 332 17.35 8.19 -0.78
C GLY A 332 17.29 7.59 0.63
N TYR A 333 16.09 7.43 1.17
CA TYR A 333 15.91 7.02 2.56
C TYR A 333 16.09 5.50 2.74
N VAL A 334 15.18 4.71 2.20
CA VAL A 334 15.09 3.29 2.54
C VAL A 334 16.30 2.50 2.07
N LYS A 335 16.68 2.67 0.80
CA LYS A 335 17.82 1.94 0.21
C LYS A 335 19.13 2.27 0.91
N THR A 336 19.39 3.55 1.18
CA THR A 336 20.66 3.98 1.80
C THR A 336 20.83 3.38 3.20
N ILE A 337 19.75 3.35 4.00
CA ILE A 337 19.80 2.74 5.34
C ILE A 337 19.94 1.21 5.22
N GLN A 338 19.20 0.59 4.31
CA GLN A 338 19.27 -0.86 4.12
C GLN A 338 20.66 -1.33 3.67
N GLU A 339 21.29 -0.60 2.75
CA GLU A 339 22.65 -0.90 2.30
C GLU A 339 23.66 -0.78 3.47
N TRP A 340 23.48 0.23 4.33
CA TRP A 340 24.29 0.36 5.52
C TRP A 340 24.06 -0.82 6.50
N CYS A 341 22.82 -1.19 6.77
CA CYS A 341 22.47 -2.33 7.62
C CYS A 341 23.10 -3.63 7.12
N THR A 342 23.01 -3.87 5.81
CA THR A 342 23.63 -5.05 5.17
C THR A 342 25.15 -5.07 5.34
N ALA A 343 25.80 -3.93 5.14
CA ALA A 343 27.24 -3.80 5.28
C ALA A 343 27.73 -3.92 6.74
N HIS A 344 26.86 -3.71 7.72
CA HIS A 344 27.16 -3.67 9.13
C HIS A 344 26.52 -4.84 9.89
N GLY A 345 26.91 -6.07 9.55
CA GLY A 345 26.52 -7.30 10.25
C GLY A 345 25.23 -7.94 9.73
N GLY A 346 24.60 -7.41 8.67
CA GLY A 346 23.38 -7.99 8.08
C GLY A 346 22.16 -7.84 8.98
N VAL A 347 22.06 -6.73 9.70
CA VAL A 347 20.87 -6.38 10.48
C VAL A 347 19.71 -6.11 9.55
N HIS A 348 18.55 -6.70 9.79
CA HIS A 348 17.38 -6.49 8.95
C HIS A 348 16.78 -5.11 9.15
N LEU A 349 16.61 -4.35 8.06
CA LEU A 349 15.85 -3.13 8.08
C LEU A 349 14.35 -3.45 8.05
N LEU A 350 13.63 -2.96 9.05
CA LEU A 350 12.20 -3.10 9.22
C LEU A 350 11.58 -1.77 9.66
N GLY A 351 10.27 -1.71 9.82
CA GLY A 351 9.54 -0.48 10.12
C GLY A 351 8.52 -0.17 9.04
N HIS A 352 7.97 1.02 9.06
CA HIS A 352 6.91 1.44 8.15
C HIS A 352 7.00 2.94 7.82
N GLN A 353 6.41 3.33 6.69
CA GLN A 353 6.41 4.69 6.19
C GLN A 353 5.06 5.37 6.33
N ASP A 354 4.05 4.63 6.67
CA ASP A 354 2.69 5.14 6.66
C ASP A 354 1.83 4.40 7.66
N GLN A 355 0.78 5.08 8.02
CA GLN A 355 -0.22 4.58 8.94
C GLN A 355 -1.24 3.71 8.21
N GLU A 356 -2.22 3.27 8.92
CA GLU A 356 -3.11 2.15 8.72
C GLU A 356 -3.81 2.05 7.38
N ASN A 357 -3.90 3.10 6.61
CA ASN A 357 -4.84 3.18 5.51
C ASN A 357 -4.22 3.82 4.26
N VAL A 358 -3.91 3.01 3.27
CA VAL A 358 -3.19 3.46 2.06
C VAL A 358 -4.14 3.53 0.87
N LYS A 359 -4.97 4.57 0.82
CA LYS A 359 -5.87 4.84 -0.31
C LYS A 359 -5.16 5.54 -1.46
N ASN A 360 -4.25 6.45 -1.12
CA ASN A 360 -3.42 7.15 -2.07
C ASN A 360 -2.04 7.44 -1.46
N PRO A 361 -1.03 6.63 -1.76
CA PRO A 361 0.30 6.79 -1.20
C PRO A 361 1.06 7.99 -1.74
N VAL A 362 0.62 8.61 -2.85
CA VAL A 362 1.43 9.60 -3.59
C VAL A 362 1.82 10.80 -2.74
N GLY A 363 0.89 11.31 -1.91
CA GLY A 363 1.15 12.41 -1.00
C GLY A 363 1.91 12.02 0.27
N LEU A 364 1.91 10.73 0.64
CA LEU A 364 2.36 10.23 1.93
C LEU A 364 3.73 9.55 1.84
N SER A 365 3.84 8.53 1.02
CA SER A 365 5.04 7.72 0.81
C SER A 365 5.53 7.72 -0.64
N GLY A 366 4.83 8.42 -1.54
CA GLY A 366 5.12 8.48 -2.96
C GLY A 366 4.58 7.26 -3.70
N ASP A 367 5.14 6.10 -3.45
CA ASP A 367 4.74 4.78 -3.92
C ASP A 367 5.21 3.78 -2.86
N LEU A 368 4.28 3.31 -2.05
CA LEU A 368 4.59 2.49 -0.89
C LEU A 368 5.31 1.20 -1.27
N MET A 369 4.80 0.50 -2.29
CA MET A 369 5.40 -0.75 -2.73
C MET A 369 6.82 -0.54 -3.27
N LYS A 370 7.05 0.55 -4.00
CA LYS A 370 8.37 0.90 -4.53
C LYS A 370 9.38 1.18 -3.42
N SER A 371 8.97 1.89 -2.39
CA SER A 371 9.82 2.20 -1.24
C SER A 371 10.21 0.91 -0.49
N TYR A 372 9.24 0.08 -0.19
CA TYR A 372 9.43 -1.16 0.56
C TYR A 372 10.22 -2.24 -0.20
N ARG A 373 10.40 -2.12 -1.52
CA ARG A 373 11.23 -3.08 -2.28
C ARG A 373 12.67 -3.18 -1.76
N TYR A 374 13.19 -2.14 -1.15
CA TYR A 374 14.53 -2.12 -0.58
C TYR A 374 14.58 -2.59 0.87
N GLN A 375 13.47 -2.57 1.59
CA GLN A 375 13.40 -3.01 2.98
C GLN A 375 13.52 -4.53 3.09
N ASP A 376 14.22 -5.03 4.13
CA ASP A 376 14.37 -6.47 4.33
C ASP A 376 13.06 -7.10 4.82
N VAL A 377 12.35 -6.39 5.69
CA VAL A 377 11.04 -6.76 6.21
C VAL A 377 10.07 -5.60 6.00
N PRO A 378 9.40 -5.52 4.83
CA PRO A 378 8.42 -4.48 4.55
C PRO A 378 7.31 -4.48 5.60
N GLY A 379 6.87 -3.30 6.01
CA GLY A 379 5.95 -3.18 7.12
C GLY A 379 4.87 -2.11 6.96
N ILE A 380 3.84 -2.21 7.79
CA ILE A 380 2.79 -1.22 7.92
C ILE A 380 2.35 -1.12 9.37
N ASP A 381 1.77 0.00 9.74
CA ASP A 381 1.22 0.24 11.05
C ASP A 381 -0.25 -0.19 11.13
N LYS A 382 -0.63 -0.90 12.20
CA LYS A 382 -2.01 -1.19 12.57
C LYS A 382 -2.28 -0.63 13.96
N ILE A 383 -2.62 0.63 13.97
CA ILE A 383 -3.00 1.37 15.19
C ILE A 383 -4.39 1.99 15.03
N GLY A 384 -4.91 2.58 16.12
CA GLY A 384 -6.12 3.39 16.09
C GLY A 384 -7.42 2.59 16.20
N TRP A 385 -8.52 3.25 15.86
CA TRP A 385 -9.87 2.88 16.27
C TRP A 385 -10.60 1.96 15.31
N GLU A 386 -10.09 1.74 14.11
CA GLU A 386 -10.79 1.03 13.07
C GLU A 386 -10.83 -0.47 13.35
N ASN A 387 -12.05 -1.00 13.34
CA ASN A 387 -12.33 -2.41 13.64
C ASN A 387 -12.54 -3.26 12.38
N ASP A 388 -12.51 -2.63 11.20
CA ASP A 388 -12.87 -3.29 9.95
C ASP A 388 -11.68 -4.04 9.31
N PRO A 389 -11.97 -5.03 8.46
CA PRO A 389 -10.97 -5.67 7.61
C PRO A 389 -10.16 -4.67 6.80
N GLU A 390 -8.85 -4.92 6.64
CA GLU A 390 -7.95 -3.95 6.05
C GLU A 390 -7.21 -4.51 4.84
N GLY A 391 -7.50 -3.92 3.68
CA GLY A 391 -6.93 -4.32 2.38
C GLY A 391 -5.43 -4.08 2.26
N TYR A 392 -4.89 -3.14 3.00
CA TYR A 392 -3.49 -2.77 2.89
C TYR A 392 -2.51 -3.79 3.47
N TYR A 393 -2.93 -4.74 4.31
CA TYR A 393 -2.06 -5.87 4.66
C TYR A 393 -1.62 -6.63 3.42
N LYS A 394 -2.53 -6.80 2.44
CA LYS A 394 -2.21 -7.44 1.15
C LYS A 394 -1.23 -6.61 0.32
N ILE A 395 -1.23 -5.28 0.42
CA ILE A 395 -0.23 -4.44 -0.25
C ILE A 395 1.16 -4.79 0.28
N VAL A 396 1.33 -4.82 1.60
CA VAL A 396 2.63 -5.06 2.24
C VAL A 396 3.13 -6.48 2.02
N SER A 397 2.28 -7.50 2.20
CA SER A 397 2.66 -8.88 1.90
C SER A 397 2.98 -9.08 0.41
N SER A 398 2.27 -8.37 -0.47
CA SER A 398 2.55 -8.40 -1.90
C SER A 398 3.92 -7.79 -2.24
N VAL A 399 4.39 -6.78 -1.49
CA VAL A 399 5.78 -6.31 -1.63
C VAL A 399 6.76 -7.45 -1.38
N ALA A 400 6.57 -8.21 -0.30
CA ALA A 400 7.43 -9.34 0.00
C ALA A 400 7.43 -10.35 -1.16
N TYR A 401 6.29 -10.64 -1.74
CA TYR A 401 6.18 -11.58 -2.86
C TYR A 401 6.78 -11.00 -4.15
N ASN A 402 6.50 -9.72 -4.49
CA ASN A 402 7.04 -9.09 -5.70
C ASN A 402 8.57 -9.05 -5.71
N TRP A 403 9.21 -8.80 -4.57
CA TRP A 403 10.67 -8.63 -4.48
C TRP A 403 11.40 -9.69 -3.65
N ASP A 404 10.77 -10.86 -3.54
CA ASP A 404 11.37 -12.08 -2.98
C ASP A 404 11.85 -11.93 -1.53
N LYS A 405 11.06 -11.27 -0.68
CA LYS A 405 11.33 -11.16 0.75
C LYS A 405 10.68 -12.30 1.53
N ALA A 406 11.30 -12.71 2.62
CA ALA A 406 10.81 -13.82 3.44
C ALA A 406 9.72 -13.37 4.43
N GLN A 407 9.72 -12.11 4.84
CA GLN A 407 8.85 -11.61 5.89
C GLN A 407 8.16 -10.32 5.46
N ALA A 408 6.96 -10.12 6.02
CA ALA A 408 6.21 -8.87 6.02
C ALA A 408 5.70 -8.63 7.44
N MET A 409 5.86 -7.40 7.96
CA MET A 409 5.52 -7.09 9.33
C MET A 409 4.34 -6.11 9.46
N THR A 410 3.76 -6.09 10.65
CA THR A 410 2.94 -4.97 11.11
C THR A 410 3.37 -4.54 12.51
N GLU A 411 3.47 -3.24 12.75
CA GLU A 411 3.31 -2.69 14.08
C GLU A 411 1.82 -2.83 14.43
N THR A 412 1.52 -3.31 15.63
CA THR A 412 0.14 -3.76 15.88
C THR A 412 -0.33 -3.40 17.29
N TYR A 413 -1.58 -2.93 17.37
CA TYR A 413 -2.37 -2.58 18.55
C TYR A 413 -2.18 -1.17 19.09
N GLY A 414 -1.24 -0.38 18.65
CA GLY A 414 -1.04 0.98 19.14
C GLY A 414 -2.31 1.82 19.09
N ALA A 415 -2.58 2.58 20.15
CA ALA A 415 -3.72 3.49 20.27
C ALA A 415 -5.12 2.85 20.07
N MET A 416 -5.24 1.52 20.12
CA MET A 416 -6.51 0.80 19.99
C MET A 416 -7.29 0.69 21.31
N GLY A 417 -6.77 1.25 22.39
CA GLY A 417 -7.36 1.09 23.72
C GLY A 417 -7.10 -0.30 24.32
N ASN A 418 -7.78 -0.64 25.39
CA ASN A 418 -7.71 -1.99 25.95
C ASN A 418 -8.59 -2.94 25.13
N LEU A 419 -7.98 -3.97 24.58
CA LEU A 419 -8.63 -4.97 23.74
C LEU A 419 -8.96 -6.23 24.52
N SER A 420 -10.06 -6.91 24.18
CA SER A 420 -10.30 -8.27 24.62
C SER A 420 -9.34 -9.27 23.98
N TRP A 421 -9.15 -10.43 24.59
CA TRP A 421 -8.34 -11.51 24.01
C TRP A 421 -8.85 -11.94 22.64
N ASP A 422 -10.15 -12.07 22.47
CA ASP A 422 -10.75 -12.43 21.19
C ASP A 422 -10.37 -11.39 20.11
N ARG A 423 -10.37 -10.09 20.46
CA ARG A 423 -9.97 -9.04 19.51
C ARG A 423 -8.48 -9.10 19.19
N LEU A 424 -7.59 -9.32 20.17
CA LEU A 424 -6.17 -9.51 19.93
C LEU A 424 -5.91 -10.69 18.98
N TYR A 425 -6.57 -11.83 19.21
CA TYR A 425 -6.46 -12.99 18.32
C TYR A 425 -7.06 -12.72 16.92
N ALA A 426 -8.21 -12.07 16.83
CA ALA A 426 -8.85 -11.79 15.54
C ALA A 426 -7.96 -10.91 14.65
N VAL A 427 -7.36 -9.85 15.22
CA VAL A 427 -6.45 -8.97 14.48
C VAL A 427 -5.25 -9.72 13.93
N VAL A 428 -4.54 -10.49 14.77
CA VAL A 428 -3.37 -11.24 14.31
C VAL A 428 -3.74 -12.34 13.31
N MET A 429 -4.86 -13.02 13.50
CA MET A 429 -5.32 -14.05 12.56
C MET A 429 -5.64 -13.47 11.19
N GLU A 430 -6.28 -12.30 11.14
CA GLU A 430 -6.57 -11.61 9.89
C GLU A 430 -5.28 -11.18 9.17
N GLN A 431 -4.34 -10.58 9.91
CA GLN A 431 -3.04 -10.18 9.38
C GLN A 431 -2.31 -11.37 8.76
N TYR A 432 -2.24 -12.48 9.48
CA TYR A 432 -1.56 -13.69 9.01
C TYR A 432 -2.26 -14.35 7.82
N ALA A 433 -3.58 -14.36 7.80
CA ALA A 433 -4.33 -14.83 6.64
C ALA A 433 -4.17 -13.95 5.39
N LYS A 434 -3.75 -12.70 5.57
CA LYS A 434 -3.42 -11.75 4.48
C LYS A 434 -1.91 -11.65 4.18
N GLY A 435 -1.11 -12.55 4.75
CA GLY A 435 0.30 -12.72 4.40
C GLY A 435 1.30 -11.97 5.26
N ILE A 436 0.88 -11.28 6.31
CA ILE A 436 1.78 -10.84 7.37
C ILE A 436 2.28 -12.07 8.12
N ASN A 437 3.55 -12.08 8.50
CA ASN A 437 4.15 -13.19 9.25
C ASN A 437 5.14 -12.72 10.33
N ASN A 438 5.12 -11.43 10.64
CA ASN A 438 5.90 -10.85 11.72
C ASN A 438 5.11 -9.70 12.35
N ILE A 439 4.69 -9.85 13.60
CA ILE A 439 4.05 -8.75 14.32
C ILE A 439 4.99 -8.13 15.33
N ILE A 440 4.95 -6.81 15.42
CA ILE A 440 5.64 -6.00 16.39
C ILE A 440 4.58 -5.36 17.29
N PRO A 441 4.26 -5.98 18.43
CA PRO A 441 3.23 -5.44 19.32
C PRO A 441 3.59 -4.05 19.84
N HIS A 442 2.67 -3.13 19.76
CA HIS A 442 2.72 -1.84 20.43
C HIS A 442 1.84 -1.93 21.68
N GLY A 443 2.36 -2.01 22.91
CA GLY A 443 3.78 -2.19 23.21
C GLY A 443 3.95 -2.46 24.72
N VAL A 444 5.19 -2.62 25.10
CA VAL A 444 5.60 -2.68 26.49
C VAL A 444 6.07 -1.31 26.94
N TRP A 445 5.62 -0.83 28.10
CA TRP A 445 5.98 0.48 28.62
C TRP A 445 6.88 0.34 29.86
N TYR A 446 8.00 1.03 29.90
CA TYR A 446 8.94 0.95 31.03
C TYR A 446 8.28 1.43 32.34
N ASP A 447 7.59 2.57 32.27
CA ASP A 447 6.75 3.11 33.36
C ASP A 447 5.25 2.92 33.00
N THR A 448 4.61 1.92 33.61
CA THR A 448 3.18 1.61 33.39
C THR A 448 2.23 2.65 33.98
N GLY A 449 2.73 3.57 34.80
CA GLY A 449 1.96 4.72 35.32
C GLY A 449 1.81 5.85 34.29
N LYS A 450 2.49 5.78 33.13
CA LYS A 450 2.52 6.82 32.11
C LYS A 450 2.36 6.24 30.69
N VAL A 451 1.35 5.43 30.50
CA VAL A 451 1.04 4.85 29.17
C VAL A 451 0.27 5.89 28.36
N ASN A 452 0.83 6.32 27.25
CA ASN A 452 0.18 7.30 26.36
C ASN A 452 -0.76 6.63 25.35
N TYR A 453 -0.39 5.44 24.86
CA TYR A 453 -1.12 4.71 23.83
C TYR A 453 -1.39 3.29 24.31
N LEU A 454 -2.65 3.00 24.64
CA LEU A 454 -3.08 1.66 25.05
C LEU A 454 -3.20 0.75 23.81
N PRO A 455 -3.01 -0.58 23.99
CA PRO A 455 -2.84 -1.32 25.24
C PRO A 455 -1.39 -1.35 25.77
N GLU A 456 -1.22 -1.55 27.07
CA GLU A 456 0.05 -1.93 27.66
C GLU A 456 0.12 -3.45 27.77
N LEU A 457 1.04 -4.06 27.00
CA LEU A 457 1.10 -5.51 26.80
C LEU A 457 2.25 -6.17 27.59
N SER A 458 2.29 -5.96 28.89
CA SER A 458 3.29 -6.61 29.76
C SER A 458 2.69 -7.47 30.86
N HIS A 459 3.57 -8.21 31.50
CA HIS A 459 3.25 -9.04 32.66
C HIS A 459 2.72 -8.23 33.87
N ARG A 460 2.82 -6.91 33.84
CA ARG A 460 2.38 -6.00 34.92
C ARG A 460 0.95 -5.54 34.73
N ASN A 461 0.41 -5.66 33.52
CA ASN A 461 -0.97 -5.31 33.25
C ASN A 461 -1.89 -6.49 33.59
N PRO A 462 -2.77 -6.35 34.60
CA PRO A 462 -3.65 -7.46 35.02
C PRO A 462 -4.62 -7.93 33.95
N LEU A 463 -4.90 -7.12 32.91
CA LEU A 463 -5.75 -7.53 31.79
C LEU A 463 -5.08 -8.55 30.88
N TYR A 464 -3.74 -8.55 30.83
CA TYR A 464 -3.00 -9.34 29.84
C TYR A 464 -2.01 -10.33 30.45
N ALA A 465 -1.55 -10.11 31.68
CA ALA A 465 -0.45 -10.85 32.30
C ALA A 465 -0.59 -12.37 32.18
N ASP A 466 -1.75 -12.91 32.47
CA ASP A 466 -1.99 -14.37 32.50
C ASP A 466 -2.10 -14.97 31.08
N GLY A 467 -2.55 -14.21 30.11
CA GLY A 467 -2.79 -14.68 28.72
C GLY A 467 -1.59 -14.50 27.78
N LEU A 468 -0.69 -13.56 28.07
CA LEU A 468 0.45 -13.24 27.18
C LEU A 468 1.35 -14.44 26.85
N PRO A 469 1.72 -15.34 27.78
CA PRO A 469 2.53 -16.50 27.44
C PRO A 469 1.89 -17.41 26.40
N ALA A 470 0.58 -17.64 26.53
CA ALA A 470 -0.19 -18.45 25.58
C ALA A 470 -0.30 -17.75 24.23
N TYR A 471 -0.60 -16.46 24.22
CA TYR A 471 -0.69 -15.64 23.03
C TYR A 471 0.66 -15.58 22.26
N ASN A 472 1.77 -15.32 22.92
CA ASN A 472 3.09 -15.28 22.29
C ASN A 472 3.59 -16.67 21.86
N THR A 473 3.13 -17.74 22.51
CA THR A 473 3.34 -19.11 22.04
C THR A 473 2.54 -19.37 20.77
N TYR A 474 1.29 -18.93 20.71
CA TYR A 474 0.44 -18.99 19.51
C TYR A 474 1.11 -18.26 18.33
N VAL A 475 1.52 -16.99 18.50
CA VAL A 475 2.24 -16.22 17.46
C VAL A 475 3.52 -16.95 17.04
N GLY A 476 4.28 -17.49 17.99
CA GLY A 476 5.46 -18.28 17.67
C GLY A 476 5.16 -19.50 16.80
N ARG A 477 4.06 -20.20 17.05
CA ARG A 477 3.61 -21.34 16.22
C ARG A 477 3.21 -20.92 14.81
N LEU A 478 2.56 -19.77 14.65
CA LEU A 478 2.29 -19.21 13.33
C LEU A 478 3.61 -18.93 12.58
N ASN A 479 4.57 -18.30 13.25
CA ASN A 479 5.84 -17.91 12.66
C ASN A 479 6.70 -19.11 12.26
N VAL A 480 6.70 -20.20 13.02
CA VAL A 480 7.44 -21.44 12.68
C VAL A 480 7.05 -21.94 11.27
N LEU A 481 5.80 -21.85 10.89
CA LEU A 481 5.32 -22.30 9.58
C LEU A 481 5.32 -21.17 8.54
N LEU A 482 4.95 -19.94 8.91
CA LEU A 482 4.71 -18.87 7.94
C LEU A 482 5.94 -18.00 7.67
N GLN A 483 6.99 -18.06 8.51
CA GLN A 483 8.31 -17.48 8.20
C GLN A 483 9.28 -18.47 7.56
N ALA A 484 8.95 -19.77 7.56
CA ALA A 484 9.77 -20.77 6.91
C ALA A 484 9.97 -20.43 5.42
N PRO A 485 11.18 -20.70 4.85
CA PRO A 485 11.41 -20.49 3.44
C PRO A 485 10.43 -21.30 2.59
N GLY A 486 9.64 -20.62 1.78
CA GLY A 486 8.62 -21.24 0.94
C GLY A 486 7.84 -20.19 0.18
N ARG A 487 7.23 -20.62 -0.93
CA ARG A 487 6.47 -19.70 -1.77
C ARG A 487 5.05 -19.48 -1.27
N HIS A 488 4.55 -18.31 -1.44
CA HIS A 488 3.11 -18.02 -1.44
C HIS A 488 2.45 -18.62 -2.69
N VAL A 489 1.16 -18.96 -2.62
CA VAL A 489 0.41 -19.49 -3.76
C VAL A 489 -0.82 -18.65 -4.02
N ALA A 490 -0.85 -17.98 -5.17
CA ALA A 490 -2.03 -17.28 -5.66
C ALA A 490 -2.18 -17.46 -7.19
N ASP A 491 -3.39 -17.79 -7.63
CA ASP A 491 -3.72 -17.84 -9.07
C ASP A 491 -3.99 -16.46 -9.66
N ILE A 492 -4.17 -15.42 -8.82
CA ILE A 492 -4.69 -14.10 -9.20
C ILE A 492 -3.62 -13.02 -8.91
N ALA A 493 -3.27 -12.27 -9.94
CA ALA A 493 -2.55 -11.01 -9.81
C ALA A 493 -3.53 -9.84 -9.99
N VAL A 494 -3.49 -8.87 -9.08
CA VAL A 494 -4.20 -7.59 -9.19
C VAL A 494 -3.18 -6.51 -9.51
N LEU A 495 -3.23 -5.90 -10.68
CA LEU A 495 -2.25 -4.87 -11.04
C LEU A 495 -2.41 -3.65 -10.13
N TYR A 496 -1.33 -3.29 -9.43
CA TYR A 496 -1.35 -2.15 -8.51
C TYR A 496 -1.46 -0.83 -9.28
N PRO A 497 -2.52 -0.01 -9.07
CA PRO A 497 -2.87 1.09 -9.97
C PRO A 497 -2.10 2.38 -9.71
N ILE A 498 -0.81 2.31 -9.35
CA ILE A 498 -0.02 3.48 -8.96
C ILE A 498 0.00 4.58 -10.03
N SER A 499 -0.05 4.21 -11.32
CA SER A 499 -0.09 5.19 -12.40
C SER A 499 -1.38 6.01 -12.39
N THR A 500 -2.51 5.41 -12.07
CA THR A 500 -3.79 6.12 -11.89
C THR A 500 -3.75 7.02 -10.66
N LEU A 501 -3.17 6.53 -9.55
CA LEU A 501 -3.04 7.31 -8.32
C LEU A 501 -2.15 8.54 -8.53
N GLN A 502 -1.01 8.38 -9.21
CA GLN A 502 -0.12 9.50 -9.55
C GLN A 502 -0.78 10.50 -10.50
N ALA A 503 -1.51 10.02 -11.51
CA ALA A 503 -2.24 10.88 -12.45
C ALA A 503 -3.33 11.71 -11.79
N GLY A 504 -4.00 11.16 -10.78
CA GLY A 504 -5.07 11.83 -10.03
C GLY A 504 -4.57 12.75 -8.90
N HIS A 505 -3.31 12.63 -8.49
CA HIS A 505 -2.75 13.45 -7.41
C HIS A 505 -2.31 14.83 -7.88
N HIS A 506 -2.50 15.87 -7.04
CA HIS A 506 -1.96 17.22 -7.25
C HIS A 506 -1.77 17.95 -5.91
N PHE A 507 -0.87 18.92 -5.87
CA PHE A 507 -0.46 19.58 -4.62
C PHE A 507 -1.51 20.53 -3.99
N ASP A 508 -2.50 20.97 -4.75
CA ASP A 508 -3.64 21.74 -4.21
C ASP A 508 -4.79 20.83 -3.72
N GLY A 509 -4.64 19.49 -3.88
CA GLY A 509 -5.59 18.53 -3.34
C GLY A 509 -5.51 18.42 -1.82
N PRO A 510 -6.55 17.88 -1.18
CA PRO A 510 -6.52 17.65 0.27
C PRO A 510 -5.44 16.64 0.63
N LEU A 511 -4.68 16.94 1.68
CA LEU A 511 -3.73 16.04 2.29
C LEU A 511 -4.34 15.53 3.59
N ILE A 512 -4.66 14.23 3.65
CA ILE A 512 -5.27 13.60 4.83
C ILE A 512 -4.33 12.46 5.29
N PRO A 513 -3.24 12.78 6.01
CA PRO A 513 -2.20 11.81 6.33
C PRO A 513 -2.73 10.62 7.14
N TYR A 514 -3.41 10.86 8.24
CA TYR A 514 -3.91 9.81 9.14
C TYR A 514 -5.13 9.02 8.61
N ALA A 515 -5.60 9.32 7.40
CA ALA A 515 -6.64 8.57 6.71
C ALA A 515 -6.12 7.92 5.42
N GLY A 516 -4.80 7.74 5.28
CA GLY A 516 -4.17 7.09 4.13
C GLY A 516 -4.26 7.85 2.82
N GLY A 517 -4.40 9.17 2.88
CA GLY A 517 -4.58 10.02 1.71
C GLY A 517 -6.01 10.06 1.19
N VAL A 518 -6.18 10.70 0.06
CA VAL A 518 -7.49 10.87 -0.60
C VAL A 518 -7.66 9.82 -1.67
N ALA A 519 -8.72 9.03 -1.61
CA ALA A 519 -9.05 8.04 -2.63
C ALA A 519 -9.18 8.70 -4.02
N ILE A 520 -8.65 8.04 -5.03
CA ILE A 520 -8.84 8.41 -6.44
C ILE A 520 -10.01 7.58 -6.96
N PRO A 521 -11.13 8.21 -7.37
CA PRO A 521 -12.37 7.51 -7.72
C PRO A 521 -12.20 6.46 -8.83
N GLU A 522 -11.25 6.68 -9.72
CA GLU A 522 -10.97 5.79 -10.83
C GLU A 522 -10.18 4.53 -10.44
N ALA A 523 -9.80 4.37 -9.14
CA ALA A 523 -9.00 3.24 -8.67
C ALA A 523 -9.71 2.52 -7.51
N ASP A 524 -10.34 1.39 -7.79
CA ASP A 524 -11.13 0.60 -6.83
C ASP A 524 -10.34 -0.55 -6.15
N TYR A 525 -9.02 -0.54 -6.25
CA TYR A 525 -8.15 -1.66 -5.88
C TYR A 525 -8.26 -2.10 -4.41
N ILE A 526 -8.47 -1.17 -3.47
CA ILE A 526 -8.64 -1.50 -2.05
C ILE A 526 -9.95 -2.27 -1.86
N TYR A 527 -11.04 -1.74 -2.40
CA TYR A 527 -12.33 -2.41 -2.35
C TYR A 527 -12.29 -3.79 -3.01
N LEU A 528 -11.70 -3.88 -4.19
CA LEU A 528 -11.56 -5.15 -4.91
C LEU A 528 -10.72 -6.14 -4.10
N GLY A 529 -9.63 -5.70 -3.47
CA GLY A 529 -8.80 -6.54 -2.61
C GLY A 529 -9.55 -7.06 -1.40
N GLU A 530 -10.36 -6.22 -0.75
CA GLU A 530 -11.22 -6.65 0.35
C GLU A 530 -12.33 -7.59 -0.13
N LEU A 531 -12.95 -7.31 -1.26
CA LEU A 531 -13.96 -8.18 -1.86
C LEU A 531 -13.40 -9.58 -2.16
N LEU A 532 -12.21 -9.66 -2.74
CA LEU A 532 -11.50 -10.92 -2.99
C LEU A 532 -11.21 -11.67 -1.69
N SER A 533 -10.62 -10.99 -0.69
CA SER A 533 -10.19 -11.61 0.55
C SER A 533 -11.36 -12.01 1.45
N THR A 534 -12.39 -11.15 1.55
CA THR A 534 -13.39 -11.27 2.62
C THR A 534 -14.72 -11.87 2.17
N LYS A 535 -15.15 -11.62 0.94
CA LYS A 535 -16.44 -12.08 0.41
C LYS A 535 -16.27 -13.24 -0.55
N VAL A 536 -15.42 -13.09 -1.56
CA VAL A 536 -15.14 -14.15 -2.53
C VAL A 536 -14.23 -15.24 -1.96
N CYS A 537 -13.44 -14.90 -0.94
CA CYS A 537 -12.48 -15.78 -0.27
C CYS A 537 -11.49 -16.40 -1.30
N ARG A 538 -10.80 -15.53 -2.04
CA ARG A 538 -9.73 -15.90 -2.97
C ARG A 538 -8.47 -15.11 -2.62
N ASP A 539 -7.36 -15.82 -2.50
CA ASP A 539 -6.07 -15.19 -2.30
C ASP A 539 -5.53 -14.63 -3.61
N PHE A 540 -4.74 -13.55 -3.51
CA PHE A 540 -4.19 -12.84 -4.65
C PHE A 540 -2.90 -12.10 -4.25
N THR A 541 -2.18 -11.61 -5.25
CA THR A 541 -1.04 -10.70 -5.06
C THR A 541 -1.32 -9.38 -5.77
N PHE A 542 -1.12 -8.25 -5.09
CA PHE A 542 -0.96 -6.97 -5.79
C PHE A 542 0.35 -6.99 -6.57
N LEU A 543 0.28 -6.89 -7.88
CA LEU A 543 1.44 -6.92 -8.75
C LEU A 543 1.85 -5.48 -9.08
N HIS A 544 3.02 -5.06 -8.60
CA HIS A 544 3.53 -3.74 -8.88
C HIS A 544 3.95 -3.59 -10.35
N PRO A 545 3.70 -2.45 -11.02
CA PRO A 545 4.14 -2.20 -12.40
C PRO A 545 5.60 -2.52 -12.69
N ASP A 546 6.53 -2.14 -11.80
CA ASP A 546 7.96 -2.46 -11.97
C ASP A 546 8.20 -3.98 -11.91
N ALA A 547 7.51 -4.71 -11.00
CA ALA A 547 7.65 -6.16 -10.92
C ALA A 547 7.04 -6.87 -12.14
N LEU A 548 5.92 -6.35 -12.66
CA LEU A 548 5.35 -6.84 -13.92
C LEU A 548 6.33 -6.68 -15.07
N ASP A 549 6.98 -5.53 -15.20
CA ASP A 549 7.93 -5.28 -16.29
C ASP A 549 9.23 -6.08 -16.13
N ASP A 550 9.83 -6.07 -14.93
CA ASP A 550 11.20 -6.54 -14.70
C ASP A 550 11.28 -8.03 -14.33
N ARG A 551 10.23 -8.60 -13.72
CA ARG A 551 10.25 -9.92 -13.09
C ARG A 551 9.20 -10.89 -13.62
N CYS A 552 8.26 -10.43 -14.44
CA CYS A 552 7.23 -11.30 -14.98
C CYS A 552 7.48 -11.66 -16.44
N ALA A 553 7.23 -12.93 -16.77
CA ALA A 553 7.26 -13.44 -18.13
C ALA A 553 5.93 -14.13 -18.47
N VAL A 554 5.45 -13.94 -19.70
CA VAL A 554 4.27 -14.64 -20.21
C VAL A 554 4.71 -16.01 -20.77
N THR A 555 4.18 -17.09 -20.18
CA THR A 555 4.44 -18.46 -20.59
C THR A 555 3.11 -19.17 -20.86
N SER A 556 2.78 -19.45 -22.12
CA SER A 556 1.44 -19.95 -22.49
C SER A 556 0.34 -19.01 -21.95
N ASP A 557 -0.64 -19.55 -21.22
CA ASP A 557 -1.75 -18.87 -20.59
C ASP A 557 -1.46 -18.45 -19.13
N THR A 558 -0.17 -18.37 -18.76
CA THR A 558 0.28 -18.08 -17.40
C THR A 558 1.20 -16.86 -17.40
N LEU A 559 1.01 -15.95 -16.47
CA LEU A 559 1.94 -14.86 -16.14
C LEU A 559 2.81 -15.32 -14.98
N LYS A 560 4.06 -15.63 -15.26
CA LYS A 560 5.00 -16.14 -14.28
C LYS A 560 5.78 -15.02 -13.63
N LEU A 561 5.73 -14.92 -12.30
CA LEU A 561 6.64 -14.08 -11.51
C LEU A 561 7.91 -14.90 -11.21
N ASP A 562 9.03 -14.48 -11.78
CA ASP A 562 10.29 -15.21 -11.71
C ASP A 562 11.15 -14.77 -10.53
N ASN A 563 10.78 -15.25 -9.35
CA ASN A 563 11.52 -15.10 -8.10
C ASN A 563 12.16 -16.42 -7.68
N LYS A 564 13.15 -16.36 -6.81
CA LYS A 564 13.84 -17.53 -6.30
C LYS A 564 12.98 -18.33 -5.31
N ILE A 565 12.33 -17.64 -4.38
CA ILE A 565 11.48 -18.24 -3.33
C ILE A 565 10.01 -18.00 -3.66
N ASN A 566 9.59 -16.76 -3.71
CA ASN A 566 8.19 -16.36 -3.95
C ASN A 566 7.88 -16.31 -5.45
N HIS A 567 8.13 -17.39 -6.19
CA HIS A 567 7.70 -17.48 -7.57
C HIS A 567 6.21 -17.79 -7.64
N GLU A 568 5.53 -17.18 -8.61
CA GLU A 568 4.09 -17.34 -8.80
C GLU A 568 3.77 -17.66 -10.27
N ASP A 569 2.68 -18.39 -10.47
CA ASP A 569 2.14 -18.71 -11.79
C ASP A 569 0.70 -18.19 -11.88
N TYR A 570 0.57 -16.89 -12.14
CA TYR A 570 -0.75 -16.25 -12.22
C TYR A 570 -1.52 -16.69 -13.46
N LYS A 571 -2.75 -17.12 -13.26
CA LYS A 571 -3.69 -17.55 -14.32
C LYS A 571 -4.70 -16.46 -14.66
N VAL A 572 -4.89 -15.51 -13.74
CA VAL A 572 -5.79 -14.39 -13.89
C VAL A 572 -5.04 -13.10 -13.56
N VAL A 573 -5.14 -12.11 -14.43
CA VAL A 573 -4.72 -10.73 -14.16
C VAL A 573 -5.96 -9.87 -14.03
N ILE A 574 -6.07 -9.14 -12.93
CA ILE A 574 -7.16 -8.17 -12.73
C ILE A 574 -6.60 -6.76 -12.87
N LEU A 575 -7.26 -5.96 -13.70
CA LEU A 575 -7.07 -4.52 -13.83
C LEU A 575 -8.15 -3.82 -12.99
N PRO A 576 -7.86 -3.48 -11.72
CA PRO A 576 -8.81 -2.74 -10.88
C PRO A 576 -8.90 -1.32 -11.41
N GLY A 577 -10.04 -0.66 -11.45
CA GLY A 577 -10.25 0.69 -11.97
C GLY A 577 -8.97 1.46 -12.37
N HIS A 578 -8.66 1.52 -13.64
CA HIS A 578 -7.36 1.97 -14.16
C HIS A 578 -7.55 3.02 -15.26
N LYS A 579 -7.74 4.28 -14.93
CA LYS A 579 -7.80 5.32 -15.96
C LYS A 579 -6.47 5.52 -16.69
N THR A 580 -5.37 5.46 -15.95
CA THR A 580 -4.01 5.64 -16.47
C THR A 580 -3.18 4.39 -16.20
N ILE A 581 -2.55 3.84 -17.23
CA ILE A 581 -1.73 2.63 -17.14
C ILE A 581 -0.38 2.86 -17.86
N ARG A 582 0.68 2.19 -17.41
CA ARG A 582 1.93 2.15 -18.19
C ARG A 582 1.71 1.37 -19.48
N TRP A 583 2.16 1.95 -20.58
CA TRP A 583 2.07 1.30 -21.88
C TRP A 583 2.83 -0.05 -21.91
N SER A 584 4.01 -0.10 -21.27
CA SER A 584 4.78 -1.34 -21.13
C SER A 584 3.98 -2.45 -20.42
N ASN A 585 3.29 -2.11 -19.34
CA ASN A 585 2.46 -3.05 -18.60
C ASN A 585 1.26 -3.53 -19.43
N LEU A 586 0.55 -2.61 -20.10
CA LEU A 586 -0.59 -2.97 -20.92
C LEU A 586 -0.20 -3.90 -22.08
N LYS A 587 0.96 -3.67 -22.71
CA LYS A 587 1.50 -4.59 -23.72
C LYS A 587 1.71 -6.00 -23.16
N LYS A 588 2.25 -6.13 -21.97
CA LYS A 588 2.46 -7.45 -21.33
C LYS A 588 1.15 -8.12 -20.94
N VAL A 589 0.17 -7.36 -20.45
CA VAL A 589 -1.19 -7.88 -20.18
C VAL A 589 -1.87 -8.32 -21.48
N LYS A 590 -1.70 -7.56 -22.58
CA LYS A 590 -2.21 -7.93 -23.91
C LYS A 590 -1.55 -9.22 -24.41
N GLU A 591 -0.22 -9.35 -24.28
CA GLU A 591 0.50 -10.56 -24.62
C GLU A 591 -0.03 -11.78 -23.83
N PHE A 592 -0.27 -11.60 -22.53
CA PHE A 592 -0.87 -12.66 -21.70
C PHE A 592 -2.25 -13.07 -22.20
N TYR A 593 -3.14 -12.08 -22.51
CA TYR A 593 -4.44 -12.34 -23.10
C TYR A 593 -4.34 -13.05 -24.43
N ASP A 594 -3.45 -12.62 -25.33
CA ASP A 594 -3.28 -13.18 -26.67
C ASP A 594 -2.81 -14.63 -26.62
N ARG A 595 -2.06 -15.02 -25.59
CA ARG A 595 -1.59 -16.38 -25.38
C ARG A 595 -2.55 -17.29 -24.60
N GLY A 596 -3.77 -16.85 -24.36
CA GLY A 596 -4.80 -17.65 -23.68
C GLY A 596 -5.06 -17.28 -22.24
N GLY A 597 -4.33 -16.29 -21.69
CA GLY A 597 -4.50 -15.77 -20.33
C GLY A 597 -5.88 -15.14 -20.08
N LYS A 598 -6.26 -15.01 -18.82
CA LYS A 598 -7.55 -14.49 -18.40
C LYS A 598 -7.37 -13.12 -17.76
N VAL A 599 -8.00 -12.09 -18.33
CA VAL A 599 -7.94 -10.72 -17.86
C VAL A 599 -9.33 -10.30 -17.39
N ILE A 600 -9.43 -9.84 -16.16
CA ILE A 600 -10.63 -9.22 -15.60
C ILE A 600 -10.35 -7.73 -15.46
N ALA A 601 -11.27 -6.87 -15.87
CA ALA A 601 -11.18 -5.45 -15.62
C ALA A 601 -12.42 -4.96 -14.88
N THR A 602 -12.23 -4.06 -13.90
CA THR A 602 -13.32 -3.49 -13.10
C THR A 602 -13.40 -1.98 -13.24
N GLY A 603 -14.59 -1.41 -13.12
CA GLY A 603 -14.79 0.02 -13.09
C GLY A 603 -14.22 0.76 -14.32
N GLN A 604 -13.35 1.73 -14.09
CA GLN A 604 -12.76 2.53 -15.15
C GLN A 604 -11.72 1.75 -15.97
N LEU A 605 -11.97 1.60 -17.27
CA LEU A 605 -10.97 1.06 -18.20
C LEU A 605 -9.86 2.09 -18.53
N PRO A 606 -8.64 1.63 -18.85
CA PRO A 606 -7.56 2.51 -19.27
C PRO A 606 -7.88 3.34 -20.51
N GLU A 607 -7.62 4.64 -20.42
CA GLU A 607 -7.81 5.63 -21.49
C GLU A 607 -6.54 6.47 -21.73
N LYS A 608 -5.64 6.47 -20.74
CA LYS A 608 -4.45 7.30 -20.68
C LYS A 608 -3.20 6.46 -20.44
N SER A 609 -2.10 6.87 -21.02
CA SER A 609 -0.79 6.32 -20.71
C SER A 609 -0.08 7.10 -19.61
N ALA A 610 0.69 6.39 -18.79
CA ALA A 610 1.66 6.99 -17.89
C ALA A 610 2.89 7.58 -18.61
N GLU A 611 3.08 7.21 -19.89
CA GLU A 611 4.15 7.70 -20.77
C GLU A 611 3.60 8.63 -21.81
N PHE A 612 4.41 9.65 -22.19
CA PHE A 612 4.01 10.58 -23.24
C PHE A 612 3.79 9.89 -24.59
N GLY A 613 2.74 10.28 -25.29
CA GLY A 613 2.48 9.92 -26.69
C GLY A 613 1.78 8.57 -26.90
N HIS A 614 1.43 7.81 -25.86
CA HIS A 614 0.84 6.48 -25.99
C HIS A 614 -0.65 6.36 -25.63
N ASP A 615 -1.36 7.49 -25.46
CA ASP A 615 -2.82 7.45 -25.17
C ASP A 615 -3.60 6.69 -26.24
N ALA A 616 -3.30 6.96 -27.52
CA ALA A 616 -3.98 6.30 -28.62
C ALA A 616 -3.70 4.79 -28.66
N ASP A 617 -2.49 4.37 -28.32
CA ASP A 617 -2.10 2.97 -28.25
C ASP A 617 -2.85 2.25 -27.13
N VAL A 618 -2.98 2.90 -25.95
CA VAL A 618 -3.74 2.39 -24.82
C VAL A 618 -5.20 2.18 -25.21
N VAL A 619 -5.84 3.22 -25.79
CA VAL A 619 -7.25 3.14 -26.21
C VAL A 619 -7.47 2.06 -27.26
N ALA A 620 -6.58 1.94 -28.25
CA ALA A 620 -6.68 0.93 -29.29
C ALA A 620 -6.59 -0.49 -28.69
N THR A 621 -5.61 -0.73 -27.81
CA THR A 621 -5.38 -2.02 -27.16
C THR A 621 -6.56 -2.42 -26.26
N ILE A 622 -7.10 -1.49 -25.49
CA ILE A 622 -8.28 -1.74 -24.64
C ILE A 622 -9.51 -2.07 -25.49
N ARG A 623 -9.72 -1.36 -26.60
CA ARG A 623 -10.84 -1.66 -27.52
C ARG A 623 -10.72 -3.03 -28.18
N GLU A 624 -9.50 -3.49 -28.44
CA GLU A 624 -9.28 -4.83 -28.98
C GLU A 624 -9.59 -5.91 -27.93
N MET A 625 -9.22 -5.71 -26.67
CA MET A 625 -9.49 -6.65 -25.58
C MET A 625 -10.96 -6.60 -25.11
N PHE A 626 -11.55 -5.44 -25.09
CA PHE A 626 -12.88 -5.18 -24.57
C PHE A 626 -13.80 -4.47 -25.59
N PRO A 627 -14.01 -5.03 -26.80
CA PRO A 627 -14.69 -4.33 -27.88
C PRO A 627 -16.19 -4.11 -27.64
N LYS A 628 -16.79 -4.85 -26.71
CA LYS A 628 -18.23 -4.82 -26.39
C LYS A 628 -18.57 -3.93 -25.20
N VAL A 629 -17.59 -3.26 -24.61
CA VAL A 629 -17.85 -2.31 -23.52
C VAL A 629 -18.22 -0.97 -24.14
N GLU A 630 -19.52 -0.81 -24.42
CA GLU A 630 -20.07 0.39 -25.08
C GLU A 630 -20.50 1.48 -24.09
N HIS A 631 -20.80 1.11 -22.84
CA HIS A 631 -21.32 2.04 -21.83
C HIS A 631 -20.54 1.93 -20.53
N LYS A 632 -20.05 3.06 -20.06
CA LYS A 632 -19.47 3.21 -18.74
C LYS A 632 -20.46 3.90 -17.83
N ILE A 633 -20.82 3.27 -16.71
CA ILE A 633 -21.66 3.84 -15.68
C ILE A 633 -20.76 4.20 -14.51
N LEU A 634 -20.71 5.47 -14.17
CA LEU A 634 -19.87 5.99 -13.08
C LEU A 634 -20.72 6.79 -12.11
N ALA A 635 -20.50 6.61 -10.82
CA ALA A 635 -21.04 7.51 -9.82
C ALA A 635 -19.95 8.46 -9.30
N THR A 636 -20.32 9.72 -9.09
CA THR A 636 -19.49 10.75 -8.48
C THR A 636 -20.30 11.54 -7.46
N ALA A 637 -19.64 12.17 -6.51
CA ALA A 637 -20.29 13.00 -5.51
C ALA A 637 -19.44 14.25 -5.21
N ASN A 638 -20.06 15.31 -4.67
CA ASN A 638 -19.32 16.49 -4.23
C ASN A 638 -18.56 16.27 -2.93
N SER A 639 -18.91 15.27 -2.16
CA SER A 639 -18.23 14.88 -0.93
C SER A 639 -18.32 13.38 -0.71
N GLU A 640 -17.25 12.75 -0.23
CA GLU A 640 -17.18 11.33 0.07
C GLU A 640 -16.43 11.13 1.39
N TRP A 641 -16.98 10.32 2.28
CA TRP A 641 -16.30 9.96 3.51
C TRP A 641 -15.20 8.93 3.23
N ARG A 642 -14.01 9.44 3.01
CA ARG A 642 -12.86 8.68 2.50
C ARG A 642 -12.01 8.04 3.60
N ALA A 643 -12.40 8.19 4.87
CA ALA A 643 -11.63 7.65 5.98
C ALA A 643 -11.55 6.12 6.01
N SER A 644 -12.52 5.41 5.42
CA SER A 644 -12.54 3.95 5.44
C SER A 644 -12.41 3.27 4.06
N GLY A 645 -12.44 4.03 2.95
CA GLY A 645 -12.47 3.46 1.59
C GLY A 645 -13.74 2.67 1.27
N ALA A 646 -14.79 2.84 2.08
CA ALA A 646 -16.02 2.06 1.99
C ALA A 646 -17.25 2.91 1.63
N HIS A 647 -17.09 4.22 1.39
CA HIS A 647 -18.20 5.16 1.27
C HIS A 647 -18.10 6.07 0.03
N GLU A 648 -17.41 5.60 -1.00
CA GLU A 648 -17.32 6.31 -2.27
C GLU A 648 -18.66 6.28 -3.01
N ALA A 649 -18.84 7.23 -3.94
CA ALA A 649 -20.06 7.35 -4.75
C ALA A 649 -20.45 6.05 -5.48
N MET A 650 -19.46 5.29 -5.97
CA MET A 650 -19.68 4.00 -6.64
C MET A 650 -20.37 2.95 -5.76
N LYS A 651 -20.32 3.11 -4.42
CA LYS A 651 -21.00 2.22 -3.47
C LYS A 651 -22.53 2.38 -3.46
N ALA A 652 -23.00 3.45 -4.04
CA ALA A 652 -24.44 3.68 -4.19
C ALA A 652 -25.01 3.18 -5.52
N ILE A 653 -24.20 2.51 -6.34
CA ILE A 653 -24.64 1.88 -7.60
C ILE A 653 -23.98 0.52 -7.82
N ASP A 654 -23.48 -0.14 -6.77
CA ASP A 654 -22.76 -1.41 -6.87
C ASP A 654 -23.67 -2.65 -6.75
N GLY A 655 -24.98 -2.45 -6.65
CA GLY A 655 -25.99 -3.53 -6.54
C GLY A 655 -26.02 -4.19 -5.15
N SER A 656 -25.39 -3.59 -4.14
CA SER A 656 -25.31 -4.14 -2.79
C SER A 656 -25.95 -3.21 -1.76
N LEU A 657 -26.88 -3.73 -0.99
CA LEU A 657 -27.44 -3.02 0.15
C LEU A 657 -26.55 -3.10 1.42
N ASP A 658 -25.43 -3.81 1.37
CA ASP A 658 -24.45 -3.88 2.47
C ASP A 658 -23.43 -2.72 2.40
N THR A 659 -23.30 -2.08 1.27
CA THR A 659 -22.43 -0.93 1.02
C THR A 659 -23.25 0.37 0.97
N HIS A 660 -22.60 1.52 1.05
CA HIS A 660 -23.27 2.82 0.91
C HIS A 660 -22.28 3.95 0.60
N TRP A 661 -22.75 4.97 -0.07
CA TRP A 661 -22.09 6.27 -0.13
C TRP A 661 -22.41 7.10 1.10
N SER A 662 -21.42 7.82 1.63
CA SER A 662 -21.60 8.88 2.64
C SER A 662 -20.65 10.04 2.36
N PRO A 663 -21.06 11.30 2.59
CA PRO A 663 -20.17 12.45 2.50
C PRO A 663 -19.23 12.55 3.71
N SER A 664 -18.08 13.23 3.54
CA SER A 664 -17.12 13.47 4.62
C SER A 664 -17.49 14.66 5.50
N GLU A 665 -18.20 15.67 4.95
CA GLU A 665 -18.50 16.91 5.63
C GLU A 665 -19.89 16.87 6.27
N GLU A 666 -19.95 17.05 7.58
CA GLU A 666 -21.22 17.11 8.33
C GLU A 666 -21.91 18.47 8.18
N ASP A 667 -21.15 19.55 7.97
CA ASP A 667 -21.64 20.93 7.92
C ASP A 667 -21.94 21.43 6.50
N ALA A 668 -21.88 20.58 5.48
CA ALA A 668 -22.23 20.98 4.12
C ALA A 668 -23.73 21.30 4.03
N LYS A 669 -24.08 22.38 3.30
CA LYS A 669 -25.46 22.79 3.12
C LYS A 669 -26.22 21.98 2.09
N GLU A 670 -25.51 21.29 1.21
CA GLU A 670 -26.06 20.53 0.11
C GLU A 670 -25.06 19.45 -0.35
N TRP A 671 -25.54 18.23 -0.50
CA TRP A 671 -24.77 17.12 -1.07
C TRP A 671 -25.42 16.65 -2.35
N TRP A 672 -24.61 16.11 -3.25
CA TRP A 672 -25.14 15.45 -4.42
C TRP A 672 -24.36 14.16 -4.74
N LEU A 673 -25.07 13.18 -5.26
CA LEU A 673 -24.62 11.92 -5.81
C LEU A 673 -25.08 11.83 -7.26
N GLU A 674 -24.16 11.78 -8.20
CA GLU A 674 -24.42 11.80 -9.64
C GLU A 674 -24.09 10.46 -10.28
N VAL A 675 -24.98 9.96 -11.13
CA VAL A 675 -24.71 8.83 -12.02
C VAL A 675 -24.52 9.35 -13.44
N ASN A 676 -23.40 8.96 -14.04
CA ASN A 676 -23.03 9.28 -15.41
C ASN A 676 -23.10 8.01 -16.26
N PHE A 677 -23.90 8.03 -17.33
CA PHE A 677 -24.14 6.91 -18.23
C PHE A 677 -23.26 6.94 -19.49
N ASP A 678 -22.28 7.84 -19.59
CA ASP A 678 -21.44 8.03 -20.78
C ASP A 678 -22.22 8.40 -22.06
N THR A 679 -23.35 7.77 -22.30
CA THR A 679 -24.32 8.11 -23.38
C THR A 679 -25.71 8.38 -22.79
N ALA A 680 -26.55 9.09 -23.56
CA ALA A 680 -27.90 9.38 -23.10
C ALA A 680 -28.75 8.09 -23.04
N VAL A 681 -29.36 7.84 -21.88
CA VAL A 681 -30.32 6.77 -21.63
C VAL A 681 -31.69 7.39 -21.31
N THR A 682 -32.78 6.66 -21.59
CA THR A 682 -34.11 7.10 -21.25
C THR A 682 -34.57 6.44 -19.96
N PHE A 683 -35.01 7.25 -19.00
CA PHE A 683 -35.51 6.79 -17.69
C PHE A 683 -36.69 7.64 -17.22
N ASN A 684 -37.47 7.08 -16.29
CA ASN A 684 -38.67 7.75 -15.75
C ASN A 684 -38.92 7.42 -14.27
N SER A 685 -37.99 6.74 -13.61
CA SER A 685 -38.09 6.48 -12.17
C SER A 685 -36.73 6.26 -11.54
N THR A 686 -36.66 6.57 -10.26
CA THR A 686 -35.54 6.20 -9.38
C THR A 686 -36.06 5.41 -8.19
N ARG A 687 -35.21 4.50 -7.68
CA ARG A 687 -35.41 3.83 -6.41
C ARG A 687 -34.17 4.08 -5.55
N ILE A 688 -34.36 4.57 -4.34
CA ILE A 688 -33.26 5.02 -3.48
C ILE A 688 -33.39 4.35 -2.13
N HIS A 689 -32.29 3.72 -1.70
CA HIS A 689 -32.18 3.07 -0.40
C HIS A 689 -31.29 3.89 0.52
N GLU A 690 -31.89 4.58 1.49
CA GLU A 690 -31.16 5.34 2.49
C GLU A 690 -30.82 4.47 3.70
N GLN A 691 -29.58 4.56 4.21
CA GLN A 691 -29.16 3.85 5.43
C GLN A 691 -29.47 4.66 6.69
N SER A 692 -29.14 5.95 6.66
CA SER A 692 -29.20 6.85 7.83
C SER A 692 -30.61 7.26 8.22
N ASN A 693 -31.54 7.20 7.29
CA ASN A 693 -32.94 7.64 7.44
C ASN A 693 -33.04 9.07 8.00
N CYS A 694 -32.14 9.95 7.57
CA CYS A 694 -32.02 11.31 8.08
C CYS A 694 -32.37 12.42 7.06
N VAL A 695 -32.54 12.07 5.77
CA VAL A 695 -32.82 13.03 4.72
C VAL A 695 -34.20 13.66 4.89
N THR A 696 -34.23 15.00 4.89
CA THR A 696 -35.47 15.82 5.10
C THR A 696 -35.81 16.70 3.90
N ALA A 697 -34.94 16.80 2.91
CA ALA A 697 -35.22 17.48 1.65
C ALA A 697 -34.27 16.99 0.55
N TYR A 698 -34.80 16.58 -0.59
CA TYR A 698 -34.01 16.11 -1.73
C TYR A 698 -34.66 16.48 -3.07
N GLY A 699 -33.86 16.39 -4.14
CA GLY A 699 -34.32 16.49 -5.53
C GLY A 699 -33.61 15.44 -6.38
N ILE A 700 -34.34 14.96 -7.40
CA ILE A 700 -33.79 14.17 -8.50
C ILE A 700 -33.69 15.09 -9.71
N GLU A 701 -32.50 15.19 -10.28
CA GLU A 701 -32.19 16.12 -11.36
C GLU A 701 -31.46 15.39 -12.49
N TYR A 702 -31.75 15.76 -13.73
CA TYR A 702 -31.07 15.25 -14.91
C TYR A 702 -30.37 16.37 -15.68
N TRP A 703 -29.30 16.04 -16.39
CA TRP A 703 -28.57 16.98 -17.22
C TRP A 703 -29.16 17.09 -18.63
N ASN A 704 -29.67 18.25 -18.99
CA ASN A 704 -30.27 18.46 -20.32
C ASN A 704 -29.32 18.92 -21.42
N GLY A 705 -27.99 18.85 -21.14
CA GLY A 705 -26.94 19.33 -22.05
C GLY A 705 -26.40 20.73 -21.71
N GLY A 706 -27.04 21.48 -20.83
CA GLY A 706 -26.65 22.84 -20.45
C GLY A 706 -26.86 23.15 -18.97
N THR A 707 -27.92 22.61 -18.36
CA THR A 707 -28.27 22.84 -16.95
C THR A 707 -28.90 21.60 -16.32
N TRP A 708 -28.93 21.57 -15.02
CA TRP A 708 -29.65 20.56 -14.26
C TRP A 708 -31.13 20.89 -14.18
N MET A 709 -31.98 19.92 -14.50
CA MET A 709 -33.43 20.02 -14.50
C MET A 709 -34.04 19.06 -13.49
N THR A 710 -34.81 19.56 -12.53
CA THR A 710 -35.47 18.72 -11.53
C THR A 710 -36.61 17.91 -12.16
N CYS A 711 -36.60 16.60 -11.98
CA CYS A 711 -37.69 15.70 -12.41
C CYS A 711 -38.52 15.16 -11.24
N ALA A 712 -37.96 15.10 -10.04
CA ALA A 712 -38.68 14.74 -8.81
C ALA A 712 -38.08 15.45 -7.60
N SER A 713 -38.85 15.58 -6.52
CA SER A 713 -38.35 16.08 -5.23
C SER A 713 -39.21 15.56 -4.08
N GLY A 714 -38.67 15.56 -2.87
CA GLY A 714 -39.35 15.06 -1.69
C GLY A 714 -38.73 15.54 -0.37
N THR A 715 -39.39 15.14 0.71
CA THR A 715 -39.00 15.50 2.10
C THR A 715 -38.45 14.32 2.91
N SER A 716 -38.36 13.13 2.34
CA SER A 716 -37.83 11.94 3.01
C SER A 716 -37.50 10.89 1.96
N LEU A 717 -36.35 10.22 2.12
CA LEU A 717 -35.98 9.04 1.33
C LEU A 717 -36.41 7.75 2.04
N GLY A 718 -35.95 7.54 3.27
CA GLY A 718 -36.21 6.31 3.99
C GLY A 718 -35.52 5.09 3.41
N ALA A 719 -35.82 3.92 3.94
CA ALA A 719 -35.12 2.68 3.56
C ALA A 719 -35.36 2.24 2.11
N ASP A 720 -36.45 2.68 1.48
CA ASP A 720 -36.84 2.30 0.11
C ASP A 720 -37.79 3.34 -0.48
N LYS A 721 -37.25 4.25 -1.27
CA LYS A 721 -38.02 5.36 -1.89
C LYS A 721 -38.06 5.21 -3.40
N VAL A 722 -39.26 5.16 -3.96
CA VAL A 722 -39.49 5.21 -5.41
C VAL A 722 -40.07 6.55 -5.80
N ASP A 723 -39.41 7.25 -6.74
CA ASP A 723 -39.91 8.44 -7.39
C ASP A 723 -40.20 8.16 -8.88
N LYS A 724 -41.43 8.45 -9.35
CA LYS A 724 -41.81 8.32 -10.75
C LYS A 724 -42.03 9.69 -11.36
N PHE A 725 -41.57 9.89 -12.59
CA PHE A 725 -41.65 11.14 -13.33
C PHE A 725 -41.86 10.88 -14.82
N LYS A 726 -42.04 11.94 -15.63
CA LYS A 726 -42.15 11.80 -17.08
C LYS A 726 -40.84 11.30 -17.67
N PRO A 727 -40.87 10.43 -18.68
CA PRO A 727 -39.66 9.95 -19.33
C PRO A 727 -38.76 11.09 -19.78
N VAL A 728 -37.47 11.01 -19.42
CA VAL A 728 -36.41 11.92 -19.83
C VAL A 728 -35.28 11.13 -20.46
N SER A 729 -34.57 11.73 -21.41
CA SER A 729 -33.36 11.16 -21.99
C SER A 729 -32.15 12.02 -21.62
N ALA A 730 -31.22 11.48 -20.87
CA ALA A 730 -30.05 12.21 -20.43
C ALA A 730 -28.85 11.26 -20.20
N SER A 731 -27.64 11.80 -20.29
CA SER A 731 -26.42 11.07 -19.94
C SER A 731 -26.06 11.14 -18.46
N ARG A 732 -26.71 12.02 -17.68
CA ARG A 732 -26.44 12.19 -16.26
C ARG A 732 -27.73 12.42 -15.48
N ILE A 733 -27.79 11.76 -14.31
CA ILE A 733 -28.83 11.97 -13.30
C ILE A 733 -28.18 12.16 -11.96
N ARG A 734 -28.72 12.98 -11.07
CA ARG A 734 -28.21 13.11 -9.71
C ARG A 734 -29.32 13.18 -8.67
N LEU A 735 -29.02 12.62 -7.51
CA LEU A 735 -29.70 12.88 -6.26
C LEU A 735 -29.04 14.10 -5.60
N THR A 736 -29.81 15.16 -5.34
CA THR A 736 -29.38 16.34 -4.58
C THR A 736 -30.05 16.32 -3.22
N ILE A 737 -29.28 16.34 -2.13
CA ILE A 737 -29.77 16.31 -0.75
C ILE A 737 -29.61 17.70 -0.15
N LYS A 738 -30.72 18.36 0.20
CA LYS A 738 -30.79 19.75 0.66
C LYS A 738 -31.07 19.91 2.15
N GLY A 739 -31.31 18.79 2.86
CA GLY A 739 -31.55 18.82 4.29
C GLY A 739 -31.50 17.44 4.93
N VAL A 740 -30.99 17.41 6.13
CA VAL A 740 -30.97 16.23 7.00
C VAL A 740 -31.43 16.60 8.40
N SER A 741 -32.02 15.66 9.12
CA SER A 741 -32.48 15.85 10.50
C SER A 741 -31.35 15.71 11.52
N SER A 742 -30.29 14.97 11.18
CA SER A 742 -29.11 14.75 12.04
C SER A 742 -27.98 14.11 11.23
N GLY A 743 -26.74 14.37 11.59
CA GLY A 743 -25.55 13.73 11.03
C GLY A 743 -25.39 13.96 9.52
N ARG A 744 -25.02 12.91 8.80
CA ARG A 744 -24.78 12.93 7.34
C ARG A 744 -25.64 11.89 6.63
N PRO A 745 -26.08 12.18 5.36
CA PRO A 745 -26.83 11.19 4.60
C PRO A 745 -25.94 9.99 4.22
N SER A 746 -26.55 8.82 4.12
CA SER A 746 -25.89 7.61 3.65
C SER A 746 -26.82 6.88 2.69
N ILE A 747 -26.40 6.71 1.45
CA ILE A 747 -27.20 6.10 0.38
C ILE A 747 -26.62 4.74 0.04
N ARG A 748 -27.37 3.68 0.30
CA ARG A 748 -26.99 2.30 -0.01
C ARG A 748 -27.05 2.04 -1.51
N GLU A 749 -28.19 2.43 -2.15
CA GLU A 749 -28.37 2.28 -3.59
C GLU A 749 -29.18 3.44 -4.17
N LEU A 750 -28.76 3.89 -5.34
CA LEU A 750 -29.47 4.79 -6.24
C LEU A 750 -29.73 4.06 -7.55
N GLU A 751 -30.87 3.43 -7.66
CA GLU A 751 -31.30 2.75 -8.87
C GLU A 751 -32.00 3.72 -9.81
N VAL A 752 -31.83 3.54 -11.12
CA VAL A 752 -32.46 4.33 -12.19
C VAL A 752 -33.16 3.37 -13.14
N HIS A 753 -34.43 3.61 -13.43
CA HIS A 753 -35.23 2.69 -14.23
C HIS A 753 -36.04 3.41 -15.35
N HIS A 754 -36.33 2.66 -16.40
CA HIS A 754 -37.35 2.99 -17.38
C HIS A 754 -38.52 2.01 -17.22
N ASP A 755 -39.69 2.54 -16.83
CA ASP A 755 -40.86 1.74 -16.43
C ASP A 755 -40.48 0.70 -15.32
N ASP A 756 -40.86 -0.54 -15.50
CA ASP A 756 -40.51 -1.63 -14.59
C ASP A 756 -39.30 -2.44 -15.12
N GLY A 757 -38.46 -1.82 -15.95
CA GLY A 757 -37.23 -2.41 -16.50
C GLY A 757 -36.10 -2.55 -15.50
N PRO A 758 -34.96 -3.10 -15.93
CA PRO A 758 -33.77 -3.31 -15.06
C PRO A 758 -33.20 -1.98 -14.55
N ASN A 759 -32.39 -2.04 -13.48
CA ASN A 759 -31.63 -0.89 -13.02
C ASN A 759 -30.61 -0.47 -14.10
N LEU A 760 -30.74 0.75 -14.61
CA LEU A 760 -29.85 1.33 -15.63
C LEU A 760 -28.53 1.84 -15.00
N ALA A 761 -28.51 2.11 -13.69
CA ALA A 761 -27.33 2.61 -12.98
C ALA A 761 -26.37 1.49 -12.58
N HIS A 762 -26.82 0.24 -12.64
CA HIS A 762 -26.01 -0.93 -12.31
C HIS A 762 -26.24 -2.06 -13.30
N SER A 763 -25.19 -2.81 -13.58
CA SER A 763 -25.29 -4.03 -14.38
C SER A 763 -24.36 -5.09 -13.81
N ASP A 764 -24.93 -6.17 -13.32
CA ASP A 764 -24.22 -7.42 -12.97
C ASP A 764 -23.77 -8.20 -14.22
N ALA A 765 -24.11 -7.73 -15.40
CA ALA A 765 -23.82 -8.44 -16.65
C ALA A 765 -22.32 -8.44 -16.91
N LEU A 766 -21.74 -9.63 -17.02
CA LEU A 766 -20.38 -9.80 -17.47
C LEU A 766 -20.28 -9.53 -18.98
N VAL A 767 -19.43 -8.59 -19.36
CA VAL A 767 -19.05 -8.42 -20.76
C VAL A 767 -17.84 -9.30 -21.01
N VAL A 768 -17.99 -10.35 -21.80
CA VAL A 768 -16.94 -11.33 -22.05
C VAL A 768 -16.53 -11.32 -23.51
N GLN A 769 -15.26 -11.16 -23.77
CA GLN A 769 -14.60 -11.36 -25.07
C GLN A 769 -13.64 -12.53 -24.97
N GLN A 770 -13.66 -13.41 -25.96
CA GLN A 770 -12.72 -14.51 -26.06
C GLN A 770 -11.99 -14.40 -27.41
N ASN A 771 -10.67 -14.62 -27.38
CA ASN A 771 -9.86 -14.72 -28.59
C ASN A 771 -9.71 -16.18 -29.08
N ASP A 772 -9.10 -16.36 -30.25
CA ASP A 772 -8.92 -17.69 -30.87
C ASP A 772 -7.96 -18.61 -30.11
N HIS A 773 -7.14 -18.07 -29.21
CA HIS A 773 -6.19 -18.82 -28.37
C HIS A 773 -6.76 -19.16 -26.98
N GLY A 774 -8.05 -18.91 -26.75
CA GLY A 774 -8.72 -19.20 -25.48
C GLY A 774 -8.52 -18.15 -24.39
N GLY A 775 -7.87 -17.02 -24.72
CA GLY A 775 -7.77 -15.86 -23.82
C GLY A 775 -9.14 -15.25 -23.60
N ARG A 776 -9.43 -14.84 -22.36
CA ARG A 776 -10.68 -14.18 -22.00
C ARG A 776 -10.42 -12.82 -21.39
N ALA A 777 -11.12 -11.80 -21.88
CA ALA A 777 -11.23 -10.50 -21.28
C ALA A 777 -12.64 -10.33 -20.73
N ILE A 778 -12.77 -10.11 -19.43
CA ILE A 778 -14.04 -10.04 -18.71
C ILE A 778 -14.11 -8.67 -18.06
N TYR A 779 -15.17 -7.91 -18.33
CA TYR A 779 -15.38 -6.60 -17.76
C TYR A 779 -16.55 -6.62 -16.79
N LEU A 780 -16.35 -5.95 -15.65
CA LEU A 780 -17.31 -5.70 -14.58
C LEU A 780 -17.38 -4.20 -14.33
N ASN A 781 -18.53 -3.58 -14.59
CA ASN A 781 -18.68 -2.14 -14.35
C ASN A 781 -18.56 -1.79 -12.86
N SER A 782 -19.30 -2.48 -12.01
CA SER A 782 -19.27 -2.35 -10.55
C SER A 782 -19.18 -3.73 -9.92
N PRO A 783 -17.98 -4.18 -9.50
CA PRO A 783 -17.81 -5.52 -8.97
C PRO A 783 -18.51 -5.66 -7.61
N ASN A 784 -19.23 -6.74 -7.44
CA ASN A 784 -19.76 -7.22 -6.16
C ASN A 784 -19.37 -8.69 -5.95
N GLU A 785 -19.75 -9.29 -4.82
CA GLU A 785 -19.42 -10.68 -4.52
C GLU A 785 -19.87 -11.63 -5.64
N SER A 786 -21.11 -11.49 -6.10
CA SER A 786 -21.72 -12.38 -7.10
C SER A 786 -21.04 -12.24 -8.46
N SER A 787 -20.93 -11.01 -8.97
CA SER A 787 -20.38 -10.74 -10.30
C SER A 787 -18.88 -11.06 -10.37
N LEU A 788 -18.12 -10.77 -9.31
CA LEU A 788 -16.70 -11.11 -9.25
C LEU A 788 -16.49 -12.63 -9.17
N ARG A 789 -17.31 -13.35 -8.38
CA ARG A 789 -17.26 -14.81 -8.32
C ARG A 789 -17.56 -15.42 -9.68
N GLN A 790 -18.61 -14.96 -10.38
CA GLN A 790 -18.95 -15.42 -11.73
C GLN A 790 -17.82 -15.17 -12.74
N ALA A 791 -17.18 -14.00 -12.67
CA ALA A 791 -16.03 -13.68 -13.54
C ALA A 791 -14.86 -14.62 -13.29
N LEU A 792 -14.54 -14.90 -12.04
CA LEU A 792 -13.50 -15.84 -11.66
C LEU A 792 -13.84 -17.28 -12.05
N ASP A 793 -15.09 -17.72 -11.89
CA ASP A 793 -15.55 -19.07 -12.31
C ASP A 793 -15.45 -19.27 -13.84
N GLN A 794 -15.60 -18.17 -14.62
CA GLN A 794 -15.32 -18.22 -16.06
C GLN A 794 -13.82 -18.22 -16.39
N ALA A 795 -12.98 -17.69 -15.50
CA ALA A 795 -11.54 -17.61 -15.69
C ALA A 795 -10.83 -18.89 -15.21
N LEU A 796 -11.26 -19.49 -14.10
CA LEU A 796 -10.62 -20.62 -13.45
C LEU A 796 -11.62 -21.78 -13.25
N LYS A 797 -11.22 -22.99 -13.60
CA LYS A 797 -12.02 -24.20 -13.36
C LYS A 797 -11.78 -24.79 -11.99
N VAL A 798 -10.53 -24.85 -11.57
CA VAL A 798 -10.12 -25.37 -10.27
C VAL A 798 -9.30 -24.32 -9.54
N TYR A 799 -9.87 -23.77 -8.48
CA TYR A 799 -9.19 -22.85 -7.59
C TYR A 799 -8.15 -23.56 -6.72
N ASP A 800 -7.16 -22.81 -6.26
CA ASP A 800 -6.21 -23.28 -5.25
C ASP A 800 -6.92 -23.72 -3.98
N VAL A 801 -7.78 -22.85 -3.44
CA VAL A 801 -8.65 -23.10 -2.30
C VAL A 801 -10.08 -22.70 -2.64
N ASP A 802 -11.05 -23.53 -2.31
CA ASP A 802 -12.45 -23.20 -2.38
C ASP A 802 -13.16 -23.58 -1.08
N ILE A 803 -13.97 -22.66 -0.53
CA ILE A 803 -14.60 -22.78 0.77
C ILE A 803 -16.11 -22.82 0.59
N THR A 804 -16.75 -23.88 1.11
CA THR A 804 -18.21 -24.01 1.11
C THR A 804 -18.70 -24.26 2.51
N GLY A 805 -19.61 -23.45 3.03
CA GLY A 805 -20.16 -23.58 4.38
C GLY A 805 -20.43 -22.24 5.05
N SER A 806 -20.32 -22.20 6.39
CA SER A 806 -20.60 -21.03 7.20
C SER A 806 -19.34 -20.49 7.89
N GLY A 807 -19.38 -19.24 8.33
CA GLY A 807 -18.32 -18.56 9.07
C GLY A 807 -17.52 -17.58 8.23
N LYS A 808 -16.82 -16.66 8.91
CA LYS A 808 -15.93 -15.67 8.29
C LYS A 808 -14.52 -16.26 8.13
N LEU A 809 -14.39 -17.33 7.34
CA LEU A 809 -13.10 -17.97 7.12
C LEU A 809 -12.20 -17.12 6.23
N ARG A 810 -10.93 -17.05 6.63
CA ARG A 810 -9.82 -16.48 5.85
C ARG A 810 -8.73 -17.53 5.74
N TYR A 811 -7.91 -17.41 4.70
CA TYR A 811 -6.82 -18.36 4.53
C TYR A 811 -5.61 -17.72 3.85
N ILE A 812 -4.48 -18.36 4.01
CA ILE A 812 -3.30 -18.23 3.14
C ILE A 812 -2.74 -19.61 2.85
N HIS A 813 -2.20 -19.78 1.65
CA HIS A 813 -1.52 -20.99 1.23
C HIS A 813 -0.04 -20.72 0.95
N ARG A 814 0.82 -21.59 1.51
CA ARG A 814 2.25 -21.59 1.21
C ARG A 814 2.72 -23.00 0.87
N VAL A 815 3.74 -23.10 0.06
CA VAL A 815 4.42 -24.37 -0.27
C VAL A 815 5.84 -24.30 0.25
N LEU A 816 6.18 -25.22 1.15
CA LEU A 816 7.50 -25.41 1.73
C LEU A 816 8.10 -26.69 1.15
N ASP A 817 8.95 -26.59 0.12
CA ASP A 817 9.42 -27.73 -0.70
C ASP A 817 8.27 -28.58 -1.27
N ASP A 818 8.06 -29.78 -0.72
CA ASP A 818 6.97 -30.72 -1.10
C ASP A 818 5.76 -30.66 -0.15
N THR A 819 5.77 -29.71 0.80
CA THR A 819 4.78 -29.62 1.85
C THR A 819 3.83 -28.43 1.62
N GLU A 820 2.56 -28.76 1.47
CA GLU A 820 1.45 -27.79 1.41
C GLU A 820 1.13 -27.30 2.83
N VAL A 821 1.08 -25.99 3.03
CA VAL A 821 0.78 -25.35 4.32
C VAL A 821 -0.36 -24.37 4.12
N TYR A 822 -1.55 -24.74 4.55
CA TYR A 822 -2.72 -23.88 4.52
C TYR A 822 -3.01 -23.40 5.95
N PHE A 823 -3.03 -22.10 6.16
CA PHE A 823 -3.53 -21.49 7.39
C PHE A 823 -4.98 -21.06 7.19
N PHE A 824 -5.87 -21.47 8.08
CA PHE A 824 -7.26 -21.05 8.10
C PHE A 824 -7.60 -20.38 9.42
N ALA A 825 -8.32 -19.26 9.34
CA ALA A 825 -8.78 -18.49 10.50
C ALA A 825 -10.29 -18.24 10.42
N ASN A 826 -11.00 -18.53 11.51
CA ASN A 826 -12.38 -18.14 11.72
C ASN A 826 -12.40 -16.82 12.51
N LEU A 827 -12.80 -15.74 11.87
CA LEU A 827 -12.91 -14.41 12.48
C LEU A 827 -14.33 -14.10 12.99
N ASP A 828 -15.24 -15.08 12.95
CA ASP A 828 -16.61 -14.94 13.46
C ASP A 828 -16.66 -15.25 14.97
N ASP A 829 -17.61 -14.66 15.67
CA ASP A 829 -18.00 -14.97 17.04
C ASP A 829 -18.81 -16.29 17.15
N ARG A 830 -19.06 -16.93 16.02
CA ARG A 830 -19.77 -18.22 15.88
C ARG A 830 -18.83 -19.28 15.33
N GLN A 831 -19.20 -20.54 15.59
CA GLN A 831 -18.50 -21.69 15.02
C GLN A 831 -18.64 -21.71 13.50
N ALA A 832 -17.53 -21.87 12.80
CA ALA A 832 -17.50 -22.14 11.38
C ALA A 832 -17.60 -23.65 11.11
N GLN A 833 -18.48 -24.01 10.16
CA GLN A 833 -18.62 -25.37 9.63
C GLN A 833 -18.47 -25.29 8.12
N ALA A 834 -17.39 -25.84 7.60
CA ALA A 834 -17.07 -25.71 6.18
C ALA A 834 -16.47 -26.99 5.62
N THR A 835 -16.63 -27.16 4.31
CA THR A 835 -15.79 -28.05 3.51
C THR A 835 -14.81 -27.19 2.73
N VAL A 836 -13.52 -27.39 2.95
CA VAL A 836 -12.48 -26.74 2.18
C VAL A 836 -11.97 -27.68 1.12
N ARG A 837 -12.01 -27.23 -0.14
CA ARG A 837 -11.48 -27.95 -1.29
C ARG A 837 -10.10 -27.37 -1.61
N LEU A 838 -9.07 -28.20 -1.55
CA LEU A 838 -7.68 -27.86 -1.73
C LEU A 838 -7.15 -28.49 -3.02
N ARG A 839 -6.49 -27.74 -3.86
CA ARG A 839 -5.85 -28.25 -5.07
C ARG A 839 -4.65 -29.13 -4.69
N GLY A 840 -4.65 -30.36 -5.14
CA GLY A 840 -3.63 -31.35 -4.85
C GLY A 840 -4.20 -32.61 -4.18
N GLY A 841 -3.52 -33.75 -4.39
CA GLY A 841 -3.91 -35.04 -3.81
C GLY A 841 -2.98 -35.44 -2.68
N PHE A 842 -3.30 -35.11 -1.45
CA PHE A 842 -2.47 -35.41 -0.28
C PHE A 842 -3.28 -35.91 0.93
N SER A 843 -2.59 -36.42 1.94
CA SER A 843 -3.16 -36.78 3.24
C SER A 843 -2.99 -35.62 4.21
N PRO A 844 -4.09 -34.94 4.63
CA PRO A 844 -3.99 -33.76 5.47
C PRO A 844 -3.77 -34.14 6.94
N GLU A 845 -2.91 -33.37 7.62
CA GLU A 845 -2.86 -33.24 9.08
C GLU A 845 -3.41 -31.86 9.46
N LEU A 846 -4.16 -31.79 10.53
CA LEU A 846 -4.61 -30.52 11.14
C LEU A 846 -3.73 -30.23 12.35
N TRP A 847 -3.08 -29.06 12.33
CA TRP A 847 -2.23 -28.57 13.41
C TRP A 847 -2.93 -27.38 14.07
N ASP A 848 -3.18 -27.48 15.37
CA ASP A 848 -3.84 -26.43 16.15
C ASP A 848 -2.79 -25.48 16.76
N PRO A 849 -2.66 -24.23 16.27
CA PRO A 849 -1.68 -23.31 16.83
C PRO A 849 -2.04 -22.80 18.25
N HIS A 850 -3.29 -22.92 18.67
CA HIS A 850 -3.68 -22.53 20.02
C HIS A 850 -3.22 -23.53 21.09
N SER A 851 -3.35 -24.82 20.83
CA SER A 851 -2.96 -25.88 21.77
C SER A 851 -1.60 -26.53 21.44
N GLY A 852 -1.18 -26.53 20.17
CA GLY A 852 -0.02 -27.29 19.67
C GLY A 852 -0.35 -28.75 19.38
N ALA A 853 -1.63 -29.13 19.32
CA ALA A 853 -2.09 -30.48 19.04
C ALA A 853 -2.11 -30.77 17.52
N PHE A 854 -1.99 -32.07 17.19
CA PHE A 854 -2.06 -32.60 15.84
C PHE A 854 -3.22 -33.60 15.75
N THR A 855 -4.02 -33.51 14.70
CA THR A 855 -5.13 -34.43 14.42
C THR A 855 -5.21 -34.75 12.93
N VAL A 856 -5.91 -35.81 12.56
CA VAL A 856 -6.25 -36.13 11.19
C VAL A 856 -7.71 -35.76 10.97
N PRO A 857 -8.00 -34.79 10.07
CA PRO A 857 -9.37 -34.39 9.80
C PRO A 857 -10.09 -35.44 8.93
N GLU A 858 -11.42 -35.37 8.85
CA GLU A 858 -12.18 -36.11 7.86
C GLU A 858 -11.91 -35.49 6.47
N PHE A 859 -11.51 -36.34 5.50
CA PHE A 859 -11.21 -35.90 4.16
C PHE A 859 -11.55 -36.90 3.08
N THR A 860 -11.67 -36.41 1.84
CA THR A 860 -11.79 -37.23 0.64
C THR A 860 -10.87 -36.74 -0.46
N ARG A 861 -10.45 -37.62 -1.35
CA ARG A 861 -9.66 -37.25 -2.55
C ARG A 861 -10.45 -37.55 -3.80
N THR A 862 -10.42 -36.64 -4.76
CA THR A 862 -11.12 -36.74 -6.04
C THR A 862 -10.24 -36.14 -7.14
N VAL A 863 -10.70 -36.31 -8.38
CA VAL A 863 -10.11 -35.62 -9.55
C VAL A 863 -11.20 -34.76 -10.16
N GLU A 864 -10.92 -33.47 -10.32
CA GLU A 864 -11.84 -32.48 -10.90
C GLU A 864 -11.14 -31.76 -12.06
N ASP A 865 -11.76 -31.72 -13.22
CA ASP A 865 -11.17 -31.18 -14.47
C ASP A 865 -9.73 -31.68 -14.71
N GLY A 866 -9.47 -32.97 -14.42
CA GLY A 866 -8.16 -33.60 -14.58
C GLY A 866 -7.13 -33.27 -13.51
N GLN A 867 -7.48 -32.49 -12.49
CA GLN A 867 -6.60 -32.15 -11.39
C GLN A 867 -6.98 -32.88 -10.10
N PRO A 868 -5.99 -33.42 -9.35
CA PRO A 868 -6.25 -33.99 -8.04
C PRO A 868 -6.69 -32.91 -7.06
N VAL A 869 -7.65 -33.24 -6.21
CA VAL A 869 -8.26 -32.35 -5.22
C VAL A 869 -8.46 -33.11 -3.91
N THR A 870 -8.11 -32.48 -2.81
CA THR A 870 -8.39 -32.95 -1.44
C THR A 870 -9.49 -32.09 -0.82
N ARG A 871 -10.59 -32.71 -0.37
CA ARG A 871 -11.69 -32.05 0.35
C ARG A 871 -11.59 -32.39 1.82
N VAL A 872 -11.55 -31.37 2.68
CA VAL A 872 -11.40 -31.52 4.13
C VAL A 872 -12.61 -30.89 4.82
N LYS A 873 -13.23 -31.62 5.74
CA LYS A 873 -14.25 -31.06 6.62
C LYS A 873 -13.56 -30.28 7.73
N LEU A 874 -13.86 -29.01 7.82
CA LEU A 874 -13.27 -28.07 8.78
C LEU A 874 -14.34 -27.56 9.73
N SER A 875 -14.06 -27.70 11.05
CA SER A 875 -14.87 -27.15 12.13
C SER A 875 -13.97 -26.31 13.01
N LEU A 876 -14.16 -25.00 13.01
CA LEU A 876 -13.40 -24.06 13.84
C LEU A 876 -14.35 -23.31 14.79
N GLY A 877 -14.00 -23.31 16.07
CA GLY A 877 -14.70 -22.49 17.07
C GLY A 877 -14.63 -20.99 16.78
N PRO A 878 -15.37 -20.17 17.54
CA PRO A 878 -15.26 -18.72 17.47
C PRO A 878 -13.82 -18.25 17.69
N ILE A 879 -13.35 -17.33 16.86
CA ILE A 879 -12.00 -16.74 16.94
C ILE A 879 -10.94 -17.84 17.14
N ARG A 880 -10.90 -18.78 16.21
CA ARG A 880 -9.93 -19.89 16.18
C ARG A 880 -9.32 -20.07 14.80
N SER A 881 -8.13 -20.64 14.78
CA SER A 881 -7.40 -20.94 13.56
C SER A 881 -6.79 -22.32 13.60
N CYS A 882 -6.44 -22.83 12.42
CA CYS A 882 -5.69 -24.06 12.30
C CYS A 882 -4.80 -24.02 11.06
N PHE A 883 -3.84 -24.94 11.02
CA PHE A 883 -3.15 -25.29 9.78
C PHE A 883 -3.68 -26.63 9.25
N ILE A 884 -3.76 -26.73 7.92
CA ILE A 884 -3.87 -27.99 7.21
C ILE A 884 -2.53 -28.20 6.51
N ILE A 885 -1.83 -29.26 6.87
CA ILE A 885 -0.53 -29.61 6.35
C ILE A 885 -0.67 -30.87 5.50
N GLY A 886 -0.11 -30.85 4.30
CA GLY A 886 -0.14 -32.00 3.39
C GLY A 886 1.19 -32.20 2.68
N ARG A 887 1.55 -33.44 2.38
CA ARG A 887 2.66 -33.75 1.46
C ARG A 887 2.12 -34.24 0.13
N ARG A 888 2.65 -33.70 -0.95
CA ARG A 888 2.34 -34.15 -2.31
C ARG A 888 2.88 -35.55 -2.60
#